data_95b2726f516d4cb0b45f32c35fb3e2f2
#
_entry.id   95b2726f516d4cb0b45f32c35fb3e2f2
#
_cell.length_a   1.000
_cell.length_b   1.000
_cell.length_c   1.000
_cell.angle_alpha   90.00
_cell.angle_beta   90.00
_cell.angle_gamma   90.00
#
_symmetry.space_group_name_H-M   'P 1'
#
loop_
_entity.id
_entity.type
_entity.pdbx_description
1 polymer ?
#
loop_
_entity_poly.entity_id
_entity_poly.type
_entity_poly.pdbx_seq_one_letter_code
_entity_poly.pdbx_strand_id
1 'polypeptide(L)'
;ELGKHIVVQGGTFYNNAVLRALEQILGQNVTRPDIAGIMGAFGAALIARERYSIETDKLENEILAGEADKEFLDASGYKKTTMLPLEKIVNLEYETTMGRCQLCSNKCVLTISNFGGGRSFISGNRCERGAGKPKAKSEVPNLFKYKIKRIFGYEPLSIEEAKRGEVGIPRVLNMYENYPFWAIFFKELGFRTVLSPSSNKKLYEMGIESIPSESECYPAKLVHGHIEWLIAKEQKFIFYPCIPYERNETPDAGNHYNCPMVTSYAENIKNNVENLEEKSILFMKPFLAFTNEKILTDQLCKVFVHPKDIQDSIKPAGDWTLEKIGEKFKEWNFTEKEIREAAHLAWEELLQSRKDIEEKGEETLMWMEKTGNRGIVLAGRPYHADPEIHHGIPELITSFNFAVLTEDSISHLAEVKRPIIVTDQWMYHSRLYKAAAFVKTQENLDFIQLNSFGCGLDAVTVDQAKDILNGSDKIFTVLKIDEVNNLGAARIRIRSLLAAIRVRAEKNYKRTIRSESYKRTLFTKDMKKEGYTILCPQMSPLHFELIEPAIRSEGYNLVVLDNDNRSAIDTGLQYVNNDSCYPSIIVVGQVMEALLSGKYDLEKTAVIMSQTGGGCRASNYIGFIRRALDKAGMGQIPVISLNANGMESTPGFTMTIPLLTKAMQGIVYGDLFMRLLYSTRPYELQEGSAEALHQKWKKICQESLSKKNIPFLEFGKNVKGIIRDFDALPMNTNLKKPKVGIVGEILVKFSPLANNHIVELLEKEGAEAVMPDLMDFLLYCFYNQNFKYENLGASWKGKTFCNIAISLLESFRKTARKELEKSKHFTAPGDIRELADKARQYVSLGNQTGEGWFLTGEMLELIDEGVDNIVCTQPFGCLPNHIVGKGVIKELKRHNPGANIIAVDYDAGASEVNQLNRIKLMLTVAQNKIREQA
;
A
#
# COMPACT_ATOMS: atom_id res chain seq x y z
N GLU A 1 8.96 29.32 5.20
CA GLU A 1 8.39 30.64 4.93
C GLU A 1 8.72 31.07 3.50
N LEU A 2 7.73 31.56 2.76
CA LEU A 2 7.94 32.17 1.45
C LEU A 2 8.33 33.62 1.62
N GLY A 3 9.30 34.10 0.83
CA GLY A 3 9.70 35.51 0.85
C GLY A 3 8.61 36.42 0.28
N LYS A 4 8.83 37.74 0.41
CA LYS A 4 7.91 38.79 -0.11
C LYS A 4 7.87 38.83 -1.65
N HIS A 5 8.91 38.35 -2.30
CA HIS A 5 9.02 38.31 -3.75
C HIS A 5 9.14 36.87 -4.21
N ILE A 6 8.12 36.38 -4.92
CA ILE A 6 8.04 35.00 -5.42
C ILE A 6 8.27 35.04 -6.93
N VAL A 7 9.26 34.31 -7.38
CA VAL A 7 9.56 34.12 -8.79
C VAL A 7 9.33 32.65 -9.16
N VAL A 8 8.59 32.40 -10.23
CA VAL A 8 8.31 31.06 -10.73
C VAL A 8 9.06 30.75 -12.01
N GLN A 9 9.48 29.50 -12.18
CA GLN A 9 10.19 29.04 -13.36
C GLN A 9 9.63 27.69 -13.84
N GLY A 10 9.93 27.35 -15.08
CA GLY A 10 9.50 26.12 -15.73
C GLY A 10 8.33 26.33 -16.70
N GLY A 11 8.22 25.44 -17.69
CA GLY A 11 7.22 25.53 -18.76
C GLY A 11 5.76 25.51 -18.29
N THR A 12 5.49 24.87 -17.15
CA THR A 12 4.14 24.81 -16.54
C THR A 12 3.57 26.19 -16.27
N PHE A 13 4.40 27.16 -15.89
CA PHE A 13 3.97 28.53 -15.57
C PHE A 13 3.69 29.41 -16.78
N TYR A 14 3.91 28.95 -18.00
CA TYR A 14 3.35 29.61 -19.19
C TYR A 14 1.83 29.49 -19.27
N ASN A 15 1.23 28.56 -18.55
CA ASN A 15 -0.20 28.49 -18.39
C ASN A 15 -0.68 29.54 -17.39
N ASN A 16 -1.41 30.55 -17.87
CA ASN A 16 -1.90 31.65 -17.04
C ASN A 16 -2.87 31.19 -15.96
N ALA A 17 -3.64 30.12 -16.16
CA ALA A 17 -4.53 29.58 -15.14
C ALA A 17 -3.74 29.01 -13.94
N VAL A 18 -2.62 28.33 -14.20
CA VAL A 18 -1.74 27.80 -13.14
C VAL A 18 -1.10 28.94 -12.37
N LEU A 19 -0.62 29.98 -13.07
CA LEU A 19 -0.03 31.17 -12.42
C LEU A 19 -1.06 31.86 -11.52
N ARG A 20 -2.28 32.08 -12.02
CA ARG A 20 -3.36 32.73 -11.28
C ARG A 20 -3.82 31.91 -10.08
N ALA A 21 -3.94 30.60 -10.23
CA ALA A 21 -4.27 29.70 -9.10
C ALA A 21 -3.21 29.76 -7.99
N LEU A 22 -1.92 29.82 -8.35
CA LEU A 22 -0.84 29.96 -7.38
C LEU A 22 -0.93 31.32 -6.64
N GLU A 23 -1.17 32.44 -7.36
CA GLU A 23 -1.37 33.76 -6.75
C GLU A 23 -2.52 33.80 -5.76
N GLN A 24 -3.65 33.13 -6.11
CA GLN A 24 -4.81 33.04 -5.22
C GLN A 24 -4.52 32.25 -3.96
N ILE A 25 -3.81 31.11 -4.08
CA ILE A 25 -3.41 30.29 -2.93
C ILE A 25 -2.46 31.04 -2.01
N LEU A 26 -1.53 31.81 -2.58
CA LEU A 26 -0.51 32.52 -1.82
C LEU A 26 -0.99 33.88 -1.31
N GLY A 27 -2.09 34.42 -1.82
CA GLY A 27 -2.63 35.74 -1.50
C GLY A 27 -1.71 36.91 -1.91
N GLN A 28 -0.76 36.65 -2.85
CA GLN A 28 0.19 37.66 -3.31
C GLN A 28 0.58 37.45 -4.78
N ASN A 29 1.06 38.52 -5.43
CA ASN A 29 1.47 38.45 -6.83
C ASN A 29 2.76 37.63 -6.97
N VAL A 30 2.82 36.87 -8.05
CA VAL A 30 3.92 35.97 -8.41
C VAL A 30 4.55 36.48 -9.73
N THR A 31 5.86 36.67 -9.74
CA THR A 31 6.58 37.13 -10.93
C THR A 31 6.96 35.92 -11.81
N ARG A 32 6.47 35.91 -13.04
CA ARG A 32 6.90 34.95 -14.08
C ARG A 32 7.79 35.70 -15.07
N PRO A 33 9.12 35.44 -15.09
CA PRO A 33 10.02 36.01 -16.10
C PRO A 33 9.67 35.54 -17.51
N ASP A 34 9.95 36.35 -18.52
CA ASP A 34 9.75 35.95 -19.93
C ASP A 34 10.51 34.68 -20.31
N ILE A 35 11.66 34.46 -19.68
CA ILE A 35 12.52 33.28 -19.87
C ILE A 35 12.19 32.12 -18.89
N ALA A 36 11.03 32.16 -18.25
CA ALA A 36 10.66 31.17 -17.20
C ALA A 36 10.91 29.71 -17.63
N GLY A 37 10.65 29.35 -18.89
CA GLY A 37 10.88 27.99 -19.41
C GLY A 37 12.33 27.59 -19.58
N ILE A 38 13.26 28.56 -19.67
CA ILE A 38 14.69 28.32 -19.89
C ILE A 38 15.57 28.86 -18.75
N MET A 39 14.98 29.30 -17.64
CA MET A 39 15.75 29.86 -16.50
C MET A 39 16.81 28.91 -15.96
N GLY A 40 16.56 27.61 -15.99
CA GLY A 40 17.55 26.59 -15.61
C GLY A 40 18.78 26.60 -16.51
N ALA A 41 18.60 26.73 -17.82
CA ALA A 41 19.70 26.84 -18.78
C ALA A 41 20.45 28.16 -18.63
N PHE A 42 19.72 29.26 -18.40
CA PHE A 42 20.31 30.58 -18.14
C PHE A 42 21.15 30.57 -16.83
N GLY A 43 20.63 30.00 -15.76
CA GLY A 43 21.35 29.83 -14.50
C GLY A 43 22.61 28.95 -14.65
N ALA A 44 22.52 27.87 -15.41
CA ALA A 44 23.66 27.03 -15.71
C ALA A 44 24.75 27.79 -16.50
N ALA A 45 24.35 28.63 -17.46
CA ALA A 45 25.28 29.47 -18.20
C ALA A 45 26.00 30.51 -17.32
N LEU A 46 25.27 31.12 -16.37
CA LEU A 46 25.87 32.06 -15.41
C LEU A 46 26.88 31.35 -14.49
N ILE A 47 26.56 30.18 -13.97
CA ILE A 47 27.48 29.38 -13.15
C ILE A 47 28.71 28.94 -13.95
N ALA A 48 28.52 28.54 -15.20
CA ALA A 48 29.64 28.19 -16.09
C ALA A 48 30.56 29.38 -16.32
N ARG A 49 29.99 30.56 -16.54
CA ARG A 49 30.75 31.80 -16.68
C ARG A 49 31.53 32.14 -15.43
N GLU A 50 30.89 32.06 -14.26
CA GLU A 50 31.57 32.34 -12.98
C GLU A 50 32.74 31.39 -12.73
N ARG A 51 32.54 30.09 -12.94
CA ARG A 51 33.62 29.09 -12.78
C ARG A 51 34.75 29.30 -13.75
N TYR A 52 34.44 29.62 -14.99
CA TYR A 52 35.45 29.92 -16.02
C TYR A 52 36.28 31.15 -15.63
N SER A 53 35.65 32.23 -15.15
CA SER A 53 36.33 33.44 -14.67
C SER A 53 37.28 33.14 -13.49
N ILE A 54 36.83 32.35 -12.50
CA ILE A 54 37.66 31.97 -11.34
C ILE A 54 38.87 31.13 -11.77
N GLU A 55 38.71 30.20 -12.71
CA GLU A 55 39.81 29.39 -13.23
C GLU A 55 40.79 30.22 -14.05
N THR A 56 40.27 31.20 -14.85
CA THR A 56 41.08 32.10 -15.64
C THR A 56 41.88 33.05 -14.76
N ASP A 57 41.27 33.64 -13.74
CA ASP A 57 41.93 34.55 -12.78
C ASP A 57 43.05 33.85 -11.99
N LYS A 58 42.84 32.56 -11.63
CA LYS A 58 43.89 31.75 -10.98
C LYS A 58 45.07 31.50 -11.90
N LEU A 59 44.82 31.14 -13.16
CA LEU A 59 45.85 30.88 -14.13
C LEU A 59 46.64 32.17 -14.48
N GLU A 60 45.95 33.29 -14.62
CA GLU A 60 46.60 34.58 -14.84
C GLU A 60 47.46 34.98 -13.66
N ASN A 61 47.03 34.71 -12.45
CA ASN A 61 47.84 34.98 -11.24
C ASN A 61 49.07 34.05 -11.11
N GLU A 62 48.93 32.75 -11.51
CA GLU A 62 50.07 31.82 -11.59
C GLU A 62 51.11 32.22 -12.65
N ILE A 63 50.64 32.73 -13.80
CA ILE A 63 51.50 33.30 -14.83
C ILE A 63 52.23 34.57 -14.36
N LEU A 64 51.49 35.48 -13.70
CA LEU A 64 52.02 36.71 -13.13
C LEU A 64 53.01 36.44 -11.99
N ALA A 65 52.84 35.36 -11.25
CA ALA A 65 53.77 34.91 -10.21
C ALA A 65 55.03 34.22 -10.78
N GLY A 66 55.08 34.00 -12.11
CA GLY A 66 56.21 33.30 -12.74
C GLY A 66 56.24 31.80 -12.53
N GLU A 67 55.13 31.24 -12.01
CA GLU A 67 54.98 29.80 -11.71
C GLU A 67 54.49 28.98 -12.93
N ALA A 68 53.96 29.63 -14.00
CA ALA A 68 53.49 28.98 -15.20
C ALA A 68 53.79 29.81 -16.47
N ASP A 69 54.23 29.15 -17.53
CA ASP A 69 54.44 29.74 -18.86
C ASP A 69 53.31 29.37 -19.85
N LYS A 70 53.39 29.92 -21.06
CA LYS A 70 52.39 29.71 -22.10
C LYS A 70 52.32 28.27 -22.62
N GLU A 71 53.44 27.53 -22.48
CA GLU A 71 53.57 26.10 -22.83
C GLU A 71 52.89 25.24 -21.78
N PHE A 72 52.92 25.64 -20.52
CA PHE A 72 52.23 25.01 -19.42
C PHE A 72 50.68 25.14 -19.55
N LEU A 73 50.18 26.23 -20.05
CA LEU A 73 48.75 26.45 -20.33
C LEU A 73 48.22 25.48 -21.41
N ASP A 74 48.98 25.22 -22.46
CA ASP A 74 48.62 24.27 -23.51
C ASP A 74 48.78 22.81 -23.01
N ALA A 75 49.66 22.52 -22.11
CA ALA A 75 49.88 21.24 -21.48
C ALA A 75 48.91 20.94 -20.34
N SER A 76 48.36 21.97 -19.62
CA SER A 76 47.42 21.80 -18.50
C SER A 76 46.02 21.37 -18.92
N GLY A 77 45.77 21.19 -20.19
CA GLY A 77 44.47 20.75 -20.71
C GLY A 77 43.38 21.81 -20.66
N TYR A 78 43.72 23.08 -20.61
CA TYR A 78 42.80 24.21 -20.72
C TYR A 78 42.04 24.14 -22.06
N LYS A 79 40.83 23.62 -22.00
CA LYS A 79 40.01 23.43 -23.21
C LYS A 79 39.38 24.74 -23.63
N LYS A 80 39.84 25.28 -24.76
CA LYS A 80 39.10 26.35 -25.43
C LYS A 80 37.64 25.97 -25.59
N THR A 81 36.74 26.93 -25.33
CA THR A 81 35.30 26.68 -25.50
C THR A 81 34.99 26.08 -26.88
N THR A 82 34.15 25.05 -26.89
CA THR A 82 33.61 24.43 -28.10
C THR A 82 32.35 25.12 -28.60
N MET A 83 31.91 26.18 -27.94
CA MET A 83 30.73 26.95 -28.33
C MET A 83 30.94 27.62 -29.67
N LEU A 84 29.94 27.53 -30.54
CA LEU A 84 29.98 28.23 -31.82
C LEU A 84 30.03 29.75 -31.60
N PRO A 85 30.76 30.51 -32.45
CA PRO A 85 30.69 31.96 -32.41
C PRO A 85 29.26 32.49 -32.58
N LEU A 86 28.94 33.61 -31.92
CA LEU A 86 27.60 34.18 -31.88
C LEU A 86 26.99 34.37 -33.27
N GLU A 87 27.78 34.85 -34.23
CA GLU A 87 27.36 35.00 -35.64
C GLU A 87 26.90 33.68 -36.29
N LYS A 88 27.56 32.56 -35.95
CA LYS A 88 27.16 31.22 -36.41
C LYS A 88 25.93 30.68 -35.69
N ILE A 89 25.70 31.10 -34.42
CA ILE A 89 24.51 30.72 -33.64
C ILE A 89 23.27 31.45 -34.17
N VAL A 90 23.41 32.77 -34.43
CA VAL A 90 22.30 33.61 -34.92
C VAL A 90 21.85 33.18 -36.33
N ASN A 91 22.79 32.76 -37.17
CA ASN A 91 22.53 32.30 -38.55
C ASN A 91 22.44 30.76 -38.67
N LEU A 92 22.14 30.06 -37.57
CA LEU A 92 22.07 28.60 -37.58
C LEU A 92 20.75 28.13 -38.21
N GLU A 93 20.84 27.65 -39.43
CA GLU A 93 19.71 27.00 -40.10
C GLU A 93 19.71 25.49 -39.80
N TYR A 94 18.54 24.95 -39.46
CA TYR A 94 18.36 23.51 -39.28
C TYR A 94 16.99 23.08 -39.75
N GLU A 95 16.89 21.87 -40.25
CA GLU A 95 15.63 21.23 -40.61
C GLU A 95 15.19 20.26 -39.56
N THR A 96 13.90 20.26 -39.24
CA THR A 96 13.30 19.35 -38.26
C THR A 96 12.37 18.39 -38.95
N THR A 97 12.62 17.10 -38.78
CA THR A 97 11.74 16.01 -39.22
C THR A 97 11.20 15.20 -38.05
N MET A 98 9.97 14.73 -38.18
CA MET A 98 9.36 13.87 -37.19
C MET A 98 9.35 12.41 -37.66
N GLY A 99 9.69 11.50 -36.77
CA GLY A 99 9.67 10.07 -37.02
C GLY A 99 9.18 9.27 -35.84
N ARG A 100 8.92 7.97 -36.00
CA ARG A 100 8.63 7.06 -34.92
C ARG A 100 9.74 6.04 -34.76
N CYS A 101 10.25 5.89 -33.52
CA CYS A 101 11.20 4.85 -33.18
C CYS A 101 10.54 3.47 -33.30
N GLN A 102 11.21 2.54 -34.01
CA GLN A 102 10.72 1.17 -34.20
C GLN A 102 11.48 0.13 -33.34
N LEU A 103 12.33 0.58 -32.41
CA LEU A 103 13.25 -0.29 -31.66
C LEU A 103 12.63 -1.01 -30.46
N CYS A 104 11.43 -0.61 -30.04
CA CYS A 104 10.67 -1.24 -28.97
C CYS A 104 9.18 -0.85 -29.06
N SER A 105 8.35 -1.45 -28.20
CA SER A 105 6.90 -1.21 -28.14
C SER A 105 6.50 0.23 -27.82
N ASN A 106 7.37 1.04 -27.20
CA ASN A 106 7.07 2.46 -26.91
C ASN A 106 6.86 3.33 -28.14
N LYS A 107 7.39 2.95 -29.31
CA LYS A 107 7.23 3.68 -30.60
C LYS A 107 7.34 5.20 -30.42
N CYS A 108 8.34 5.68 -29.65
CA CYS A 108 8.52 7.08 -29.30
C CYS A 108 8.43 7.95 -30.55
N VAL A 109 7.73 9.09 -30.46
CA VAL A 109 7.77 10.12 -31.47
C VAL A 109 9.11 10.85 -31.33
N LEU A 110 9.93 10.79 -32.39
CA LEU A 110 11.26 11.39 -32.45
C LEU A 110 11.20 12.68 -33.23
N THR A 111 11.85 13.70 -32.71
CA THR A 111 12.17 14.94 -33.47
C THR A 111 13.63 14.90 -33.84
N ILE A 112 13.91 14.88 -35.11
CA ILE A 112 15.26 14.80 -35.69
C ILE A 112 15.59 16.18 -36.26
N SER A 113 16.51 16.89 -35.61
CA SER A 113 16.99 18.19 -36.05
C SER A 113 18.32 18.01 -36.81
N ASN A 114 18.34 18.36 -38.09
CA ASN A 114 19.51 18.27 -38.98
C ASN A 114 20.15 19.65 -39.14
N PHE A 115 21.42 19.76 -38.76
CA PHE A 115 22.20 21.02 -38.78
C PHE A 115 23.15 21.13 -39.93
N GLY A 116 22.98 20.29 -40.96
CA GLY A 116 23.91 20.24 -42.11
C GLY A 116 25.22 19.52 -41.77
N GLY A 117 26.00 19.19 -42.80
CA GLY A 117 27.32 18.55 -42.68
C GLY A 117 27.32 17.20 -41.96
N GLY A 118 26.20 16.43 -42.04
CA GLY A 118 26.03 15.12 -41.37
C GLY A 118 25.76 15.19 -39.88
N ARG A 119 25.54 16.39 -39.28
CA ARG A 119 25.19 16.54 -37.86
C ARG A 119 23.69 16.55 -37.65
N SER A 120 23.24 15.61 -36.86
CA SER A 120 21.84 15.54 -36.43
C SER A 120 21.72 15.38 -34.92
N PHE A 121 20.62 15.86 -34.36
CA PHE A 121 20.25 15.66 -32.97
C PHE A 121 18.85 15.05 -32.92
N ILE A 122 18.71 13.98 -32.14
CA ILE A 122 17.43 13.30 -31.98
C ILE A 122 16.91 13.59 -30.58
N SER A 123 15.69 14.10 -30.48
CA SER A 123 14.96 14.35 -29.25
C SER A 123 13.61 13.62 -29.25
N GLY A 124 12.90 13.61 -28.12
CA GLY A 124 11.66 12.82 -27.94
C GLY A 124 11.90 11.34 -27.67
N ASN A 125 13.16 10.87 -27.75
CA ASN A 125 13.55 9.52 -27.39
C ASN A 125 13.49 9.30 -25.87
N ARG A 126 12.90 8.18 -25.45
CA ARG A 126 12.86 7.79 -24.04
C ARG A 126 14.07 6.96 -23.60
N CYS A 127 14.93 6.56 -24.51
CA CYS A 127 16.16 5.81 -24.25
C CYS A 127 17.26 6.12 -25.30
N GLU A 128 18.52 5.77 -25.01
CA GLU A 128 19.67 6.01 -25.88
C GLU A 128 19.55 5.33 -27.25
N ARG A 129 18.88 4.17 -27.32
CA ARG A 129 18.64 3.47 -28.59
C ARG A 129 17.82 4.31 -29.56
N GLY A 130 16.80 5.01 -29.04
CA GLY A 130 15.99 5.95 -29.85
C GLY A 130 16.78 7.15 -30.36
N ALA A 131 17.87 7.51 -29.69
CA ALA A 131 18.83 8.54 -30.15
C ALA A 131 19.90 8.00 -31.12
N GLY A 132 19.79 6.75 -31.60
CA GLY A 132 20.75 6.15 -32.51
C GLY A 132 22.07 5.71 -31.86
N LYS A 133 22.18 5.76 -30.52
CA LYS A 133 23.40 5.34 -29.85
C LYS A 133 23.41 3.82 -29.66
N PRO A 134 24.48 3.09 -30.00
CA PRO A 134 24.58 1.65 -29.76
C PRO A 134 24.54 1.37 -28.26
N LYS A 135 24.00 0.17 -27.91
CA LYS A 135 24.04 -0.29 -26.54
C LYS A 135 25.50 -0.60 -26.17
N ALA A 136 26.10 0.18 -25.29
CA ALA A 136 27.43 -0.10 -24.77
C ALA A 136 27.39 -1.47 -24.07
N LYS A 137 28.23 -2.41 -24.47
CA LYS A 137 28.48 -3.64 -23.70
C LYS A 137 29.31 -3.22 -22.49
N SER A 138 28.67 -3.20 -21.33
CA SER A 138 29.38 -2.99 -20.07
C SER A 138 29.79 -4.35 -19.50
N GLU A 139 31.04 -4.50 -19.13
CA GLU A 139 31.57 -5.68 -18.40
C GLU A 139 31.33 -5.55 -16.89
N VAL A 140 30.77 -4.45 -16.45
CA VAL A 140 30.44 -4.18 -15.04
C VAL A 140 29.33 -5.12 -14.58
N PRO A 141 29.47 -5.76 -13.40
CA PRO A 141 28.48 -6.68 -12.85
C PRO A 141 27.07 -6.07 -12.75
N ASN A 142 26.07 -6.84 -13.19
CA ASN A 142 24.65 -6.52 -13.08
C ASN A 142 23.89 -7.72 -12.53
N LEU A 143 23.59 -7.68 -11.24
CA LEU A 143 22.97 -8.80 -10.55
C LEU A 143 21.51 -8.99 -10.91
N PHE A 144 20.80 -7.99 -11.44
CA PHE A 144 19.45 -8.17 -11.96
C PHE A 144 19.38 -9.23 -13.06
N LYS A 145 20.37 -9.22 -13.98
CA LYS A 145 20.44 -10.23 -15.06
C LYS A 145 20.74 -11.62 -14.52
N TYR A 146 21.67 -11.70 -13.56
CA TYR A 146 22.02 -12.95 -12.90
C TYR A 146 20.80 -13.52 -12.15
N LYS A 147 20.13 -12.69 -11.33
CA LYS A 147 18.96 -13.05 -10.54
C LYS A 147 17.83 -13.62 -11.42
N ILE A 148 17.47 -12.93 -12.51
CA ILE A 148 16.43 -13.41 -13.45
C ILE A 148 16.81 -14.78 -14.02
N LYS A 149 18.06 -14.97 -14.47
CA LYS A 149 18.52 -16.23 -15.02
C LYS A 149 18.49 -17.35 -13.95
N ARG A 150 18.87 -17.03 -12.70
CA ARG A 150 18.88 -18.00 -11.60
C ARG A 150 17.49 -18.44 -11.19
N ILE A 151 16.56 -17.48 -11.06
CA ILE A 151 15.19 -17.77 -10.60
C ILE A 151 14.37 -18.50 -11.66
N PHE A 152 14.52 -18.17 -12.95
CA PHE A 152 13.66 -18.70 -14.02
C PHE A 152 14.37 -19.64 -15.00
N GLY A 153 15.63 -19.98 -14.77
CA GLY A 153 16.45 -20.79 -15.68
C GLY A 153 16.29 -22.30 -15.51
N TYR A 154 15.09 -22.78 -15.19
CA TYR A 154 14.79 -24.22 -15.04
C TYR A 154 14.26 -24.80 -16.33
N GLU A 155 14.79 -25.96 -16.74
CA GLU A 155 14.29 -26.70 -17.89
C GLU A 155 13.06 -27.53 -17.49
N PRO A 156 11.91 -27.35 -18.17
CA PRO A 156 10.71 -28.12 -17.92
C PRO A 156 10.88 -29.57 -18.43
N LEU A 157 10.08 -30.50 -17.90
CA LEU A 157 10.00 -31.86 -18.45
C LEU A 157 9.60 -31.82 -19.92
N SER A 158 10.06 -32.83 -20.71
CA SER A 158 9.52 -33.07 -22.04
C SER A 158 8.04 -33.50 -21.96
N ILE A 159 7.34 -33.44 -23.07
CA ILE A 159 5.92 -33.87 -23.13
C ILE A 159 5.76 -35.33 -22.77
N GLU A 160 6.72 -36.17 -23.18
CA GLU A 160 6.69 -37.63 -22.89
C GLU A 160 6.96 -37.93 -21.41
N GLU A 161 7.78 -37.12 -20.73
CA GLU A 161 8.10 -37.28 -19.30
C GLU A 161 6.98 -36.74 -18.40
N ALA A 162 6.19 -35.81 -18.89
CA ALA A 162 5.12 -35.13 -18.15
C ALA A 162 3.86 -36.02 -17.99
N LYS A 163 3.95 -37.05 -17.20
CA LYS A 163 2.88 -38.04 -17.01
C LYS A 163 1.56 -37.46 -16.49
N ARG A 164 1.59 -36.32 -15.81
CA ARG A 164 0.42 -35.64 -15.26
C ARG A 164 -0.03 -34.44 -16.11
N GLY A 165 0.64 -34.18 -17.24
CA GLY A 165 0.31 -33.10 -18.16
C GLY A 165 1.05 -31.80 -17.87
N GLU A 166 0.46 -30.69 -18.27
CA GLU A 166 1.06 -29.36 -18.15
C GLU A 166 0.41 -28.53 -17.03
N VAL A 167 1.21 -27.65 -16.42
CA VAL A 167 0.75 -26.62 -15.47
C VAL A 167 1.25 -25.26 -15.89
N GLY A 168 0.32 -24.34 -16.13
CA GLY A 168 0.64 -22.94 -16.42
C GLY A 168 0.98 -22.17 -15.14
N ILE A 169 2.11 -21.47 -15.14
CA ILE A 169 2.55 -20.62 -14.00
C ILE A 169 2.77 -19.20 -14.53
N PRO A 170 2.08 -18.17 -13.99
CA PRO A 170 2.32 -16.80 -14.39
C PRO A 170 3.63 -16.28 -13.77
N ARG A 171 4.49 -15.66 -14.59
CA ARG A 171 5.76 -15.07 -14.16
C ARG A 171 5.54 -13.68 -13.57
N VAL A 172 4.99 -13.62 -12.35
CA VAL A 172 4.52 -12.37 -11.74
C VAL A 172 4.79 -12.32 -10.23
N LEU A 173 4.83 -11.12 -9.67
CA LEU A 173 4.86 -10.82 -8.24
C LEU A 173 5.81 -11.76 -7.46
N ASN A 174 5.31 -12.54 -6.51
CA ASN A 174 6.12 -13.44 -5.67
C ASN A 174 6.76 -14.62 -6.43
N MET A 175 6.40 -14.89 -7.68
CA MET A 175 7.13 -15.85 -8.50
C MET A 175 8.58 -15.41 -8.75
N TYR A 176 8.88 -14.12 -8.68
CA TYR A 176 10.26 -13.60 -8.69
C TYR A 176 11.07 -13.93 -7.43
N GLU A 177 10.44 -14.54 -6.43
CA GLU A 177 11.08 -15.11 -5.24
C GLU A 177 10.95 -16.63 -5.20
N ASN A 178 9.73 -17.16 -5.38
CA ASN A 178 9.37 -18.52 -5.03
C ASN A 178 9.32 -19.49 -6.24
N TYR A 179 9.58 -19.03 -7.48
CA TYR A 179 9.55 -19.91 -8.66
C TYR A 179 10.56 -21.07 -8.58
N PRO A 180 11.77 -20.95 -8.01
CA PRO A 180 12.66 -22.10 -7.81
C PRO A 180 12.00 -23.27 -7.09
N PHE A 181 11.17 -22.98 -6.07
CA PHE A 181 10.38 -23.99 -5.38
C PHE A 181 9.37 -24.64 -6.33
N TRP A 182 8.56 -23.84 -7.03
CA TRP A 182 7.47 -24.35 -7.87
C TRP A 182 7.98 -25.13 -9.07
N ALA A 183 9.10 -24.73 -9.65
CA ALA A 183 9.71 -25.42 -10.79
C ALA A 183 10.09 -26.87 -10.43
N ILE A 184 10.74 -27.07 -9.27
CA ILE A 184 11.14 -28.39 -8.78
C ILE A 184 9.93 -29.16 -8.28
N PHE A 185 9.04 -28.55 -7.48
CA PHE A 185 7.86 -29.21 -6.95
C PHE A 185 7.00 -29.86 -8.05
N PHE A 186 6.64 -29.10 -9.08
CA PHE A 186 5.83 -29.62 -10.17
C PHE A 186 6.60 -30.61 -11.05
N LYS A 187 7.90 -30.43 -11.24
CA LYS A 187 8.76 -31.37 -11.96
C LYS A 187 8.77 -32.74 -11.27
N GLU A 188 9.01 -32.79 -9.97
CA GLU A 188 9.02 -34.03 -9.18
C GLU A 188 7.63 -34.72 -9.14
N LEU A 189 6.57 -33.92 -9.22
CA LEU A 189 5.20 -34.45 -9.38
C LEU A 189 4.87 -34.91 -10.83
N GLY A 190 5.80 -34.80 -11.76
CA GLY A 190 5.60 -35.26 -13.14
C GLY A 190 4.74 -34.31 -13.99
N PHE A 191 4.72 -33.02 -13.70
CA PHE A 191 4.15 -31.97 -14.53
C PHE A 191 5.22 -31.26 -15.36
N ARG A 192 4.87 -30.92 -16.60
CA ARG A 192 5.60 -29.93 -17.38
C ARG A 192 5.15 -28.52 -17.00
N THR A 193 6.04 -27.70 -16.48
CA THR A 193 5.74 -26.31 -16.19
C THR A 193 5.75 -25.46 -17.45
N VAL A 194 4.69 -24.70 -17.70
CA VAL A 194 4.59 -23.70 -18.76
C VAL A 194 4.62 -22.32 -18.11
N LEU A 195 5.81 -21.73 -18.07
CA LEU A 195 6.01 -20.40 -17.51
C LEU A 195 5.66 -19.33 -18.54
N SER A 196 4.88 -18.32 -18.17
CA SER A 196 4.61 -17.18 -19.04
C SER A 196 5.91 -16.38 -19.30
N PRO A 197 6.03 -15.69 -20.47
CA PRO A 197 7.28 -15.03 -20.86
C PRO A 197 7.61 -13.84 -19.97
N SER A 198 8.80 -13.26 -20.18
CA SER A 198 9.13 -11.97 -19.55
C SER A 198 8.14 -10.88 -19.96
N SER A 199 7.76 -10.02 -19.02
CA SER A 199 6.77 -8.96 -19.25
C SER A 199 7.20 -7.99 -20.34
N ASN A 200 6.22 -7.49 -21.06
CA ASN A 200 6.38 -6.45 -22.06
C ASN A 200 5.03 -5.74 -22.30
N LYS A 201 5.05 -4.59 -22.96
CA LYS A 201 3.84 -3.78 -23.20
C LYS A 201 2.73 -4.55 -23.92
N LYS A 202 3.06 -5.42 -24.88
CA LYS A 202 2.07 -6.22 -25.60
C LYS A 202 1.36 -7.20 -24.67
N LEU A 203 2.12 -7.81 -23.76
CA LEU A 203 1.55 -8.71 -22.74
C LEU A 203 0.61 -7.94 -21.80
N TYR A 204 1.00 -6.76 -21.34
CA TYR A 204 0.14 -5.89 -20.54
C TYR A 204 -1.18 -5.57 -21.25
N GLU A 205 -1.11 -5.21 -22.53
CA GLU A 205 -2.28 -4.88 -23.36
C GLU A 205 -3.27 -6.06 -23.50
N MET A 206 -2.81 -7.31 -23.43
CA MET A 206 -3.69 -8.49 -23.46
C MET A 206 -4.65 -8.57 -22.26
N GLY A 207 -4.24 -8.06 -21.10
CA GLY A 207 -5.04 -8.16 -19.87
C GLY A 207 -5.73 -6.87 -19.44
N ILE A 208 -5.59 -5.76 -20.17
CA ILE A 208 -5.99 -4.42 -19.71
C ILE A 208 -7.49 -4.32 -19.42
N GLU A 209 -8.34 -5.02 -20.16
CA GLU A 209 -9.79 -4.95 -20.04
C GLU A 209 -10.31 -5.63 -18.75
N SER A 210 -9.55 -6.55 -18.18
CA SER A 210 -9.91 -7.26 -16.96
C SER A 210 -9.41 -6.60 -15.67
N ILE A 211 -8.65 -5.49 -15.76
CA ILE A 211 -8.12 -4.76 -14.60
C ILE A 211 -9.27 -3.97 -13.94
N PRO A 212 -9.65 -4.26 -12.68
CA PRO A 212 -10.82 -3.64 -12.07
C PRO A 212 -10.58 -2.23 -11.54
N SER A 213 -9.33 -1.81 -11.39
CA SER A 213 -8.97 -0.49 -10.84
C SER A 213 -7.73 0.12 -11.47
N GLU A 214 -7.84 1.37 -11.91
CA GLU A 214 -6.72 2.14 -12.46
C GLU A 214 -5.64 2.46 -11.43
N SER A 215 -5.99 2.53 -10.14
CA SER A 215 -5.07 2.87 -9.06
C SER A 215 -4.27 1.69 -8.49
N GLU A 216 -4.40 0.49 -9.07
CA GLU A 216 -3.54 -0.65 -8.74
C GLU A 216 -2.10 -0.43 -9.21
N CYS A 217 -1.13 -0.98 -8.47
CA CYS A 217 0.27 -0.87 -8.85
C CYS A 217 0.57 -1.62 -10.15
N TYR A 218 1.47 -1.09 -10.97
CA TYR A 218 1.80 -1.67 -12.28
C TYR A 218 2.22 -3.15 -12.24
N PRO A 219 3.04 -3.61 -11.27
CA PRO A 219 3.36 -5.03 -11.15
C PRO A 219 2.13 -5.95 -10.99
N ALA A 220 1.09 -5.49 -10.30
CA ALA A 220 -0.15 -6.24 -10.16
C ALA A 220 -0.97 -6.27 -11.46
N LYS A 221 -1.07 -5.14 -12.16
CA LYS A 221 -1.77 -5.05 -13.46
C LYS A 221 -1.19 -5.99 -14.52
N LEU A 222 0.14 -6.21 -14.50
CA LEU A 222 0.79 -7.15 -15.42
C LEU A 222 0.28 -8.58 -15.27
N VAL A 223 -0.21 -8.99 -14.10
CA VAL A 223 -0.70 -10.35 -13.85
C VAL A 223 -1.80 -10.74 -14.83
N HIS A 224 -2.72 -9.81 -15.12
CA HIS A 224 -3.83 -10.04 -16.05
C HIS A 224 -3.33 -10.49 -17.44
N GLY A 225 -2.33 -9.80 -17.98
CA GLY A 225 -1.74 -10.15 -19.26
C GLY A 225 -1.02 -11.50 -19.26
N HIS A 226 -0.37 -11.85 -18.15
CA HIS A 226 0.28 -13.17 -18.00
C HIS A 226 -0.74 -14.32 -17.96
N ILE A 227 -1.86 -14.13 -17.29
CA ILE A 227 -2.95 -15.12 -17.25
C ILE A 227 -3.60 -15.25 -18.64
N GLU A 228 -3.94 -14.13 -19.29
CA GLU A 228 -4.49 -14.17 -20.66
C GLU A 228 -3.53 -14.84 -21.66
N TRP A 229 -2.22 -14.63 -21.48
CA TRP A 229 -1.23 -15.33 -22.32
C TRP A 229 -1.25 -16.85 -22.10
N LEU A 230 -1.34 -17.32 -20.85
CA LEU A 230 -1.44 -18.75 -20.53
C LEU A 230 -2.72 -19.35 -21.11
N ILE A 231 -3.84 -18.65 -21.02
CA ILE A 231 -5.12 -19.06 -21.63
C ILE A 231 -4.99 -19.13 -23.17
N ALA A 232 -4.36 -18.14 -23.81
CA ALA A 232 -4.10 -18.12 -25.23
C ALA A 232 -3.14 -19.24 -25.69
N LYS A 233 -2.34 -19.80 -24.76
CA LYS A 233 -1.51 -20.99 -24.97
C LYS A 233 -2.25 -22.29 -24.64
N GLU A 234 -3.57 -22.22 -24.51
CA GLU A 234 -4.46 -23.36 -24.25
C GLU A 234 -4.15 -24.15 -22.95
N GLN A 235 -3.51 -23.50 -21.98
CA GLN A 235 -3.24 -24.10 -20.68
C GLN A 235 -4.55 -24.35 -19.95
N LYS A 236 -4.85 -25.62 -19.66
CA LYS A 236 -6.10 -26.04 -18.99
C LYS A 236 -5.99 -26.10 -17.47
N PHE A 237 -4.77 -26.14 -16.94
CA PHE A 237 -4.49 -26.05 -15.52
C PHE A 237 -3.51 -24.90 -15.27
N ILE A 238 -3.93 -23.91 -14.50
CA ILE A 238 -3.12 -22.74 -14.10
C ILE A 238 -3.01 -22.72 -12.58
N PHE A 239 -1.78 -22.63 -12.08
CA PHE A 239 -1.47 -22.56 -10.67
C PHE A 239 -0.91 -21.18 -10.31
N TYR A 240 -1.61 -20.45 -9.44
CA TYR A 240 -1.19 -19.14 -8.93
C TYR A 240 -1.58 -19.00 -7.45
N PRO A 241 -0.70 -19.39 -6.49
CA PRO A 241 -1.03 -19.41 -5.07
C PRO A 241 -1.07 -18.02 -4.45
N CYS A 242 -1.87 -17.88 -3.40
CA CYS A 242 -1.92 -16.75 -2.50
C CYS A 242 -0.91 -16.97 -1.36
N ILE A 243 0.05 -16.07 -1.17
CA ILE A 243 1.13 -16.23 -0.19
C ILE A 243 1.08 -15.11 0.85
N PRO A 244 0.39 -15.29 2.00
CA PRO A 244 0.34 -14.27 3.05
C PRO A 244 1.65 -14.14 3.85
N TYR A 245 2.41 -15.23 4.01
CA TYR A 245 3.64 -15.27 4.80
C TYR A 245 4.79 -15.82 3.96
N GLU A 246 5.88 -15.07 3.91
CA GLU A 246 7.17 -15.53 3.39
C GLU A 246 8.02 -16.18 4.49
N ARG A 247 9.24 -16.63 4.16
CA ARG A 247 10.17 -17.17 5.16
C ARG A 247 10.52 -16.14 6.21
N ASN A 248 10.64 -16.56 7.45
CA ASN A 248 11.07 -15.68 8.53
C ASN A 248 12.60 -15.50 8.52
N GLU A 249 13.10 -14.60 7.69
CA GLU A 249 14.53 -14.28 7.58
C GLU A 249 15.03 -13.29 8.66
N THR A 250 14.11 -12.70 9.41
CA THR A 250 14.41 -11.69 10.43
C THR A 250 13.58 -11.99 11.67
N PRO A 251 14.01 -12.93 12.54
CA PRO A 251 13.20 -13.41 13.67
C PRO A 251 12.84 -12.32 14.70
N ASP A 252 13.61 -11.24 14.76
CA ASP A 252 13.40 -10.08 15.64
C ASP A 252 12.54 -8.97 14.99
N ALA A 253 12.08 -9.16 13.74
CA ALA A 253 11.05 -8.35 13.13
C ALA A 253 9.65 -8.70 13.68
N GLY A 254 8.70 -7.78 13.60
CA GLY A 254 7.35 -7.98 14.12
C GLY A 254 6.55 -9.04 13.36
N ASN A 255 6.83 -9.26 12.07
CA ASN A 255 6.21 -10.28 11.22
C ASN A 255 6.98 -10.45 9.90
N HIS A 256 6.51 -11.37 9.03
CA HIS A 256 7.10 -11.69 7.72
C HIS A 256 6.02 -11.78 6.63
N TYR A 257 5.09 -10.80 6.63
CA TYR A 257 4.00 -10.72 5.64
C TYR A 257 4.51 -10.39 4.24
N ASN A 258 3.73 -10.78 3.25
CA ASN A 258 3.71 -10.12 1.95
C ASN A 258 2.81 -8.87 1.97
N CYS A 259 2.93 -8.02 0.95
CA CYS A 259 1.94 -6.95 0.77
C CYS A 259 0.58 -7.55 0.37
N PRO A 260 -0.55 -6.86 0.65
CA PRO A 260 -1.88 -7.38 0.35
C PRO A 260 -2.09 -7.75 -1.12
N MET A 261 -1.49 -7.01 -2.06
CA MET A 261 -1.57 -7.30 -3.50
C MET A 261 -0.87 -8.62 -3.85
N VAL A 262 0.36 -8.84 -3.37
CA VAL A 262 1.09 -10.10 -3.56
C VAL A 262 0.35 -11.26 -2.91
N THR A 263 -0.17 -11.03 -1.70
CA THR A 263 -0.90 -12.06 -0.94
C THR A 263 -2.09 -12.61 -1.69
N SER A 264 -2.91 -11.75 -2.31
CA SER A 264 -4.28 -12.11 -2.69
C SER A 264 -4.64 -11.80 -4.14
N TYR A 265 -3.69 -11.42 -5.00
CA TYR A 265 -4.02 -10.97 -6.35
C TYR A 265 -4.66 -12.07 -7.23
N ALA A 266 -4.42 -13.34 -6.93
CA ALA A 266 -5.08 -14.45 -7.59
C ALA A 266 -6.61 -14.44 -7.40
N GLU A 267 -7.12 -13.87 -6.29
CA GLU A 267 -8.56 -13.63 -6.09
C GLU A 267 -9.11 -12.56 -7.05
N ASN A 268 -8.33 -11.50 -7.26
CA ASN A 268 -8.69 -10.46 -8.22
C ASN A 268 -8.80 -11.04 -9.64
N ILE A 269 -7.80 -11.84 -10.06
CA ILE A 269 -7.80 -12.55 -11.35
C ILE A 269 -9.04 -13.42 -11.49
N LYS A 270 -9.33 -14.27 -10.49
CA LYS A 270 -10.49 -15.17 -10.49
C LYS A 270 -11.82 -14.44 -10.74
N ASN A 271 -11.98 -13.25 -10.16
CA ASN A 271 -13.24 -12.51 -10.18
C ASN A 271 -13.38 -11.57 -11.41
N ASN A 272 -12.29 -11.32 -12.17
CA ASN A 272 -12.30 -10.33 -13.24
C ASN A 272 -11.90 -10.86 -14.63
N VAL A 273 -11.17 -11.99 -14.71
CA VAL A 273 -10.78 -12.61 -15.98
C VAL A 273 -11.84 -13.62 -16.41
N GLU A 274 -12.75 -13.20 -17.28
CA GLU A 274 -13.91 -14.00 -17.75
C GLU A 274 -13.47 -15.24 -18.53
N ASN A 275 -12.38 -15.15 -19.28
CA ASN A 275 -11.81 -16.25 -20.06
C ASN A 275 -11.46 -17.51 -19.22
N LEU A 276 -11.25 -17.35 -17.91
CA LEU A 276 -11.06 -18.52 -17.02
C LEU A 276 -12.30 -19.42 -17.00
N GLU A 277 -13.48 -18.83 -16.99
CA GLU A 277 -14.76 -19.55 -17.01
C GLU A 277 -15.11 -19.99 -18.43
N GLU A 278 -15.07 -19.10 -19.41
CA GLU A 278 -15.42 -19.36 -20.81
C GLU A 278 -14.58 -20.47 -21.45
N LYS A 279 -13.30 -20.57 -21.09
CA LYS A 279 -12.38 -21.59 -21.58
C LYS A 279 -12.27 -22.81 -20.67
N SER A 280 -13.09 -22.88 -19.61
CA SER A 280 -13.09 -23.94 -18.61
C SER A 280 -11.68 -24.26 -18.08
N ILE A 281 -10.99 -23.23 -17.55
CA ILE A 281 -9.65 -23.36 -17.00
C ILE A 281 -9.73 -23.80 -15.54
N LEU A 282 -9.00 -24.86 -15.17
CA LEU A 282 -8.81 -25.22 -13.77
C LEU A 282 -7.81 -24.23 -13.15
N PHE A 283 -8.35 -23.17 -12.51
CA PHE A 283 -7.54 -22.13 -11.87
C PHE A 283 -7.39 -22.41 -10.39
N MET A 284 -6.17 -22.76 -9.97
CA MET A 284 -5.84 -23.16 -8.61
C MET A 284 -5.05 -22.07 -7.89
N LYS A 285 -5.60 -21.56 -6.78
CA LYS A 285 -5.11 -20.40 -6.04
C LYS A 285 -5.08 -20.61 -4.52
N PRO A 286 -4.44 -21.68 -4.01
CA PRO A 286 -4.44 -21.97 -2.58
C PRO A 286 -3.73 -20.90 -1.77
N PHE A 287 -4.21 -20.66 -0.53
CA PHE A 287 -3.50 -19.87 0.48
C PHE A 287 -2.42 -20.75 1.14
N LEU A 288 -1.17 -20.39 0.92
CA LEU A 288 0.00 -21.15 1.37
C LEU A 288 0.96 -20.23 2.14
N ALA A 289 1.59 -20.72 3.19
CA ALA A 289 2.55 -19.99 3.99
C ALA A 289 3.97 -20.56 3.85
N PHE A 290 4.90 -19.76 3.37
CA PHE A 290 6.32 -20.12 3.29
C PHE A 290 7.07 -19.94 4.62
N THR A 291 6.39 -19.80 5.73
CA THR A 291 6.99 -19.59 7.06
C THR A 291 8.13 -20.55 7.35
N ASN A 292 7.91 -21.85 7.08
CA ASN A 292 8.91 -22.91 7.12
C ASN A 292 8.43 -24.10 6.29
N GLU A 293 9.39 -25.04 6.00
CA GLU A 293 9.14 -26.21 5.19
C GLU A 293 7.98 -27.07 5.69
N LYS A 294 7.93 -27.34 7.00
CA LYS A 294 6.90 -28.20 7.59
C LYS A 294 5.48 -27.66 7.37
N ILE A 295 5.27 -26.37 7.65
CA ILE A 295 3.95 -25.74 7.48
C ILE A 295 3.54 -25.79 6.01
N LEU A 296 4.43 -25.42 5.09
CA LEU A 296 4.14 -25.44 3.66
C LEU A 296 3.83 -26.86 3.16
N THR A 297 4.63 -27.84 3.56
CA THR A 297 4.45 -29.24 3.17
C THR A 297 3.12 -29.81 3.67
N ASP A 298 2.75 -29.55 4.92
CA ASP A 298 1.47 -29.99 5.47
C ASP A 298 0.28 -29.34 4.74
N GLN A 299 0.41 -28.08 4.31
CA GLN A 299 -0.59 -27.38 3.47
C GLN A 299 -0.66 -27.99 2.07
N LEU A 300 0.48 -28.28 1.43
CA LEU A 300 0.52 -28.93 0.11
C LEU A 300 -0.12 -30.32 0.14
N CYS A 301 0.12 -31.11 1.20
CA CYS A 301 -0.57 -32.39 1.38
C CYS A 301 -2.10 -32.22 1.43
N LYS A 302 -2.61 -31.24 2.18
CA LYS A 302 -4.04 -30.93 2.21
C LYS A 302 -4.58 -30.56 0.84
N VAL A 303 -3.87 -29.71 0.13
CA VAL A 303 -4.29 -29.15 -1.16
C VAL A 303 -4.30 -30.21 -2.27
N PHE A 304 -3.30 -31.11 -2.32
CA PHE A 304 -3.13 -32.06 -3.42
C PHE A 304 -3.66 -33.47 -3.11
N VAL A 305 -3.67 -33.89 -1.84
CA VAL A 305 -4.11 -35.24 -1.46
C VAL A 305 -5.54 -35.31 -0.94
N HIS A 306 -6.01 -34.22 -0.26
CA HIS A 306 -7.32 -34.19 0.38
C HIS A 306 -8.25 -33.12 -0.21
N PRO A 307 -8.66 -33.26 -1.49
CA PRO A 307 -9.38 -32.19 -2.20
C PRO A 307 -10.74 -31.79 -1.63
N LYS A 308 -11.25 -32.44 -0.58
CA LYS A 308 -12.51 -32.05 0.07
C LYS A 308 -12.49 -30.67 0.73
N ASP A 309 -11.30 -30.17 1.07
CA ASP A 309 -11.10 -28.85 1.71
C ASP A 309 -10.72 -27.76 0.70
N ILE A 310 -10.89 -28.03 -0.60
CA ILE A 310 -10.37 -27.19 -1.69
C ILE A 310 -11.30 -26.02 -2.06
N GLN A 311 -12.49 -25.88 -1.51
CA GLN A 311 -13.44 -24.81 -1.91
C GLN A 311 -12.82 -23.41 -1.89
N ASP A 312 -11.93 -23.12 -0.93
CA ASP A 312 -11.21 -21.84 -0.85
C ASP A 312 -10.04 -21.75 -1.85
N SER A 313 -9.55 -22.89 -2.37
CA SER A 313 -8.38 -22.96 -3.26
C SER A 313 -8.72 -23.01 -4.74
N ILE A 314 -9.92 -23.50 -5.08
CA ILE A 314 -10.41 -23.65 -6.45
C ILE A 314 -11.87 -23.23 -6.50
N LYS A 315 -12.21 -22.24 -7.31
CA LYS A 315 -13.62 -21.97 -7.64
C LYS A 315 -13.99 -22.82 -8.85
N PRO A 316 -15.06 -23.64 -8.77
CA PRO A 316 -15.62 -24.23 -9.96
C PRO A 316 -16.01 -23.16 -10.97
N ALA A 317 -15.58 -23.29 -12.21
CA ALA A 317 -15.83 -22.33 -13.29
C ALA A 317 -15.99 -23.06 -14.63
N GLY A 318 -16.90 -22.60 -15.44
CA GLY A 318 -17.25 -23.25 -16.70
C GLY A 318 -17.70 -24.71 -16.51
N ASP A 319 -17.05 -25.66 -17.19
CA ASP A 319 -17.36 -27.10 -17.09
C ASP A 319 -16.85 -27.78 -15.81
N TRP A 320 -16.07 -27.07 -14.98
CA TRP A 320 -15.51 -27.61 -13.74
C TRP A 320 -16.52 -27.58 -12.60
N THR A 321 -17.06 -28.74 -12.24
CA THR A 321 -17.81 -28.95 -11.00
C THR A 321 -16.89 -29.49 -9.92
N LEU A 322 -17.28 -29.42 -8.65
CA LEU A 322 -16.52 -30.03 -7.54
C LEU A 322 -16.30 -31.52 -7.74
N GLU A 323 -17.26 -32.24 -8.38
CA GLU A 323 -17.18 -33.65 -8.72
C GLU A 323 -16.08 -33.91 -9.76
N LYS A 324 -16.09 -33.15 -10.89
CA LYS A 324 -15.06 -33.27 -11.95
C LYS A 324 -13.67 -32.92 -11.45
N ILE A 325 -13.56 -31.91 -10.58
CA ILE A 325 -12.30 -31.59 -9.92
C ILE A 325 -11.83 -32.77 -9.07
N GLY A 326 -12.72 -33.35 -8.28
CA GLY A 326 -12.41 -34.53 -7.48
C GLY A 326 -11.99 -35.76 -8.33
N GLU A 327 -12.62 -35.98 -9.50
CA GLU A 327 -12.21 -37.00 -10.46
C GLU A 327 -10.82 -36.74 -11.03
N LYS A 328 -10.51 -35.49 -11.37
CA LYS A 328 -9.18 -35.11 -11.90
C LYS A 328 -8.07 -35.32 -10.87
N PHE A 329 -8.31 -35.02 -9.61
CA PHE A 329 -7.35 -35.28 -8.54
C PHE A 329 -7.16 -36.78 -8.29
N LYS A 330 -8.22 -37.60 -8.44
CA LYS A 330 -8.11 -39.09 -8.41
C LYS A 330 -7.28 -39.62 -9.59
N GLU A 331 -7.43 -39.02 -10.77
CA GLU A 331 -6.62 -39.36 -11.95
C GLU A 331 -5.14 -39.07 -11.70
N TRP A 332 -4.83 -37.93 -11.12
CA TRP A 332 -3.45 -37.55 -10.75
C TRP A 332 -2.86 -38.42 -9.65
N ASN A 333 -3.69 -39.01 -8.80
CA ASN A 333 -3.36 -39.99 -7.76
C ASN A 333 -2.13 -39.64 -6.91
N PHE A 334 -2.18 -38.41 -6.28
CA PHE A 334 -1.12 -37.98 -5.38
C PHE A 334 -1.12 -38.77 -4.07
N THR A 335 0.07 -39.08 -3.56
CA THR A 335 0.27 -39.64 -2.21
C THR A 335 0.93 -38.58 -1.30
N GLU A 336 0.64 -38.62 0.00
CA GLU A 336 1.32 -37.72 0.96
C GLU A 336 2.84 -37.86 0.90
N LYS A 337 3.35 -39.09 0.71
CA LYS A 337 4.78 -39.34 0.62
C LYS A 337 5.40 -38.61 -0.55
N GLU A 338 4.81 -38.71 -1.72
CA GLU A 338 5.25 -38.05 -2.95
C GLU A 338 5.25 -36.52 -2.80
N ILE A 339 4.17 -35.95 -2.23
CA ILE A 339 4.08 -34.50 -1.97
C ILE A 339 5.18 -34.04 -1.00
N ARG A 340 5.44 -34.81 0.07
CA ARG A 340 6.48 -34.49 1.05
C ARG A 340 7.89 -34.55 0.45
N GLU A 341 8.18 -35.56 -0.36
CA GLU A 341 9.46 -35.68 -1.06
C GLU A 341 9.67 -34.57 -2.07
N ALA A 342 8.67 -34.27 -2.90
CA ALA A 342 8.72 -33.17 -3.86
C ALA A 342 8.87 -31.80 -3.17
N ALA A 343 8.14 -31.56 -2.08
CA ALA A 343 8.22 -30.32 -1.31
C ALA A 343 9.59 -30.14 -0.64
N HIS A 344 10.20 -31.24 -0.15
CA HIS A 344 11.54 -31.20 0.45
C HIS A 344 12.61 -30.80 -0.58
N LEU A 345 12.65 -31.47 -1.74
CA LEU A 345 13.60 -31.15 -2.81
C LEU A 345 13.39 -29.70 -3.33
N ALA A 346 12.15 -29.27 -3.44
CA ALA A 346 11.81 -27.91 -3.85
C ALA A 346 12.24 -26.86 -2.81
N TRP A 347 12.15 -27.20 -1.52
CA TRP A 347 12.59 -26.32 -0.44
C TRP A 347 14.12 -26.18 -0.42
N GLU A 348 14.85 -27.28 -0.58
CA GLU A 348 16.31 -27.26 -0.70
C GLU A 348 16.76 -26.38 -1.87
N GLU A 349 16.12 -26.50 -3.04
CA GLU A 349 16.42 -25.68 -4.20
C GLU A 349 16.10 -24.20 -3.97
N LEU A 350 15.00 -23.89 -3.28
CA LEU A 350 14.67 -22.52 -2.90
C LEU A 350 15.78 -21.91 -2.02
N LEU A 351 16.29 -22.66 -1.05
CA LEU A 351 17.39 -22.22 -0.19
C LEU A 351 18.70 -22.08 -0.98
N GLN A 352 19.00 -23.03 -1.88
CA GLN A 352 20.19 -22.97 -2.71
C GLN A 352 20.16 -21.75 -3.66
N SER A 353 19.00 -21.48 -4.28
CA SER A 353 18.87 -20.32 -5.16
C SER A 353 19.10 -18.99 -4.43
N ARG A 354 18.72 -18.89 -3.17
CA ARG A 354 19.00 -17.74 -2.30
C ARG A 354 20.49 -17.59 -2.03
N LYS A 355 21.11 -18.70 -1.65
CA LYS A 355 22.55 -18.73 -1.37
C LYS A 355 23.37 -18.35 -2.60
N ASP A 356 23.01 -18.83 -3.78
CA ASP A 356 23.69 -18.48 -5.04
C ASP A 356 23.62 -16.96 -5.33
N ILE A 357 22.50 -16.30 -4.96
CA ILE A 357 22.35 -14.84 -5.11
C ILE A 357 23.23 -14.10 -4.09
N GLU A 358 23.28 -14.58 -2.86
CA GLU A 358 24.14 -14.02 -1.78
C GLU A 358 25.61 -14.15 -2.14
N GLU A 359 26.08 -15.35 -2.53
CA GLU A 359 27.46 -15.59 -2.98
C GLU A 359 27.82 -14.70 -4.18
N LYS A 360 26.89 -14.49 -5.12
CA LYS A 360 27.09 -13.57 -6.27
C LYS A 360 27.20 -12.12 -5.83
N GLY A 361 26.49 -11.73 -4.79
CA GLY A 361 26.63 -10.42 -4.14
C GLY A 361 28.04 -10.21 -3.58
N GLU A 362 28.55 -11.19 -2.81
CA GLU A 362 29.89 -11.15 -2.23
C GLU A 362 30.99 -11.14 -3.31
N GLU A 363 30.87 -11.97 -4.36
CA GLU A 363 31.76 -11.92 -5.52
C GLU A 363 31.80 -10.52 -6.17
N THR A 364 30.65 -9.84 -6.25
CA THR A 364 30.56 -8.50 -6.82
C THR A 364 31.24 -7.46 -5.92
N LEU A 365 31.09 -7.58 -4.60
CA LEU A 365 31.79 -6.71 -3.65
C LEU A 365 33.33 -6.90 -3.75
N MET A 366 33.82 -8.14 -3.83
CA MET A 366 35.24 -8.43 -4.06
C MET A 366 35.74 -7.87 -5.41
N TRP A 367 34.90 -7.96 -6.47
CA TRP A 367 35.23 -7.36 -7.76
C TRP A 367 35.36 -5.83 -7.66
N MET A 368 34.48 -5.17 -6.89
CA MET A 368 34.53 -3.72 -6.65
C MET A 368 35.82 -3.34 -5.90
N GLU A 369 36.22 -4.07 -4.88
CA GLU A 369 37.47 -3.85 -4.15
C GLU A 369 38.70 -4.00 -5.05
N LYS A 370 38.74 -5.08 -5.84
CA LYS A 370 39.87 -5.39 -6.73
C LYS A 370 40.01 -4.36 -7.87
N THR A 371 38.92 -3.81 -8.37
CA THR A 371 38.91 -2.88 -9.52
C THR A 371 38.88 -1.42 -9.12
N GLY A 372 38.63 -1.11 -7.83
CA GLY A 372 38.43 0.25 -7.36
C GLY A 372 37.08 0.87 -7.83
N ASN A 373 36.21 0.07 -8.43
CA ASN A 373 34.91 0.55 -8.92
C ASN A 373 33.91 0.72 -7.76
N ARG A 374 32.96 1.63 -7.96
CA ARG A 374 31.83 1.81 -7.06
C ARG A 374 30.65 0.94 -7.49
N GLY A 375 29.75 0.68 -6.53
CA GLY A 375 28.50 -0.01 -6.79
C GLY A 375 27.28 0.76 -6.30
N ILE A 376 26.13 0.36 -6.83
CA ILE A 376 24.82 0.84 -6.40
C ILE A 376 23.99 -0.39 -6.03
N VAL A 377 23.47 -0.39 -4.82
CA VAL A 377 22.37 -1.30 -4.44
C VAL A 377 21.08 -0.69 -4.98
N LEU A 378 20.55 -1.30 -6.02
CA LEU A 378 19.26 -0.94 -6.57
C LEU A 378 18.20 -1.78 -5.86
N ALA A 379 17.72 -1.24 -4.74
CA ALA A 379 16.85 -1.94 -3.83
C ALA A 379 15.38 -1.85 -4.24
N GLY A 380 14.66 -2.94 -4.07
CA GLY A 380 13.25 -3.02 -4.42
C GLY A 380 12.61 -4.28 -3.86
N ARG A 381 11.53 -4.71 -4.48
CA ARG A 381 10.93 -6.00 -4.21
C ARG A 381 11.33 -7.01 -5.30
N PRO A 382 11.20 -8.33 -5.07
CA PRO A 382 11.67 -9.34 -6.03
C PRO A 382 11.19 -9.09 -7.46
N TYR A 383 9.94 -8.73 -7.65
CA TYR A 383 9.34 -8.46 -8.96
C TYR A 383 9.83 -7.16 -9.63
N HIS A 384 10.55 -6.28 -8.92
CA HIS A 384 11.25 -5.16 -9.55
C HIS A 384 12.43 -5.62 -10.43
N ALA A 385 12.77 -6.92 -10.41
CA ALA A 385 13.70 -7.50 -11.35
C ALA A 385 13.11 -7.68 -12.77
N ASP A 386 11.78 -7.54 -12.94
CA ASP A 386 11.14 -7.61 -14.25
C ASP A 386 11.57 -6.45 -15.17
N PRO A 387 12.02 -6.72 -16.41
CA PRO A 387 12.47 -5.68 -17.34
C PRO A 387 11.41 -4.63 -17.70
N GLU A 388 10.13 -5.00 -17.73
CA GLU A 388 9.03 -4.07 -17.99
C GLU A 388 8.76 -3.16 -16.79
N ILE A 389 9.03 -3.65 -15.56
CA ILE A 389 8.86 -2.86 -14.33
C ILE A 389 10.01 -1.89 -14.11
N HIS A 390 11.28 -2.34 -14.23
CA HIS A 390 12.44 -1.47 -14.00
C HIS A 390 12.86 -0.66 -15.24
N HIS A 391 12.23 -0.88 -16.40
CA HIS A 391 12.45 -0.12 -17.65
C HIS A 391 13.90 0.01 -18.12
N GLY A 392 14.84 -0.85 -17.68
CA GLY A 392 16.26 -0.79 -18.02
C GLY A 392 17.10 0.13 -17.11
N ILE A 393 16.63 0.48 -15.93
CA ILE A 393 17.40 1.23 -14.93
C ILE A 393 18.73 0.54 -14.56
N PRO A 394 18.79 -0.79 -14.35
CA PRO A 394 20.08 -1.48 -14.07
C PRO A 394 21.11 -1.26 -15.18
N GLU A 395 20.68 -1.34 -16.44
CA GLU A 395 21.55 -1.07 -17.62
C GLU A 395 21.99 0.39 -17.69
N LEU A 396 21.11 1.30 -17.30
CA LEU A 396 21.47 2.72 -17.22
C LEU A 396 22.56 2.97 -16.16
N ILE A 397 22.47 2.33 -15.00
CA ILE A 397 23.47 2.46 -13.93
C ILE A 397 24.81 1.88 -14.37
N THR A 398 24.82 0.66 -14.98
CA THR A 398 26.07 0.07 -15.46
C THR A 398 26.70 0.87 -16.61
N SER A 399 25.92 1.65 -17.37
CA SER A 399 26.46 2.56 -18.39
C SER A 399 27.27 3.73 -17.81
N PHE A 400 27.13 3.99 -16.51
CA PHE A 400 27.95 4.95 -15.76
C PHE A 400 29.13 4.29 -15.04
N ASN A 401 29.44 3.04 -15.33
CA ASN A 401 30.52 2.25 -14.74
C ASN A 401 30.34 1.93 -13.25
N PHE A 402 29.09 1.77 -12.80
CA PHE A 402 28.75 1.32 -11.44
C PHE A 402 28.25 -0.12 -11.50
N ALA A 403 28.77 -0.98 -10.60
CA ALA A 403 28.20 -2.30 -10.37
C ALA A 403 26.76 -2.17 -9.82
N VAL A 404 25.86 -3.06 -10.22
CA VAL A 404 24.48 -3.09 -9.73
C VAL A 404 24.27 -4.34 -8.90
N LEU A 405 24.01 -4.16 -7.61
CA LEU A 405 23.64 -5.20 -6.66
C LEU A 405 22.13 -5.13 -6.37
N THR A 406 21.54 -6.26 -5.94
CA THR A 406 20.17 -6.32 -5.42
C THR A 406 20.20 -6.29 -3.89
N GLU A 407 19.08 -5.91 -3.27
CA GLU A 407 18.96 -5.88 -1.81
C GLU A 407 19.21 -7.25 -1.17
N ASP A 408 18.70 -8.31 -1.81
CA ASP A 408 18.82 -9.68 -1.32
C ASP A 408 20.22 -10.29 -1.49
N SER A 409 21.05 -9.73 -2.37
CA SER A 409 22.42 -10.20 -2.56
C SER A 409 23.39 -9.77 -1.43
N ILE A 410 22.96 -8.83 -0.56
CA ILE A 410 23.82 -8.26 0.50
C ILE A 410 23.12 -8.13 1.86
N SER A 411 21.81 -8.40 1.94
CA SER A 411 21.05 -8.20 3.19
C SER A 411 21.51 -9.10 4.34
N HIS A 412 22.12 -10.25 4.05
CA HIS A 412 22.70 -11.17 5.03
C HIS A 412 23.95 -10.62 5.72
N LEU A 413 24.61 -9.60 5.15
CA LEU A 413 25.86 -9.03 5.65
C LEU A 413 25.69 -7.99 6.76
N ALA A 414 24.46 -7.63 7.11
CA ALA A 414 24.19 -6.67 8.19
C ALA A 414 22.89 -6.96 8.93
N GLU A 415 22.85 -6.53 10.17
CA GLU A 415 21.66 -6.54 11.01
C GLU A 415 21.16 -5.13 11.32
N VAL A 416 19.84 -4.99 11.50
CA VAL A 416 19.21 -3.73 11.87
C VAL A 416 18.98 -3.73 13.38
N LYS A 417 19.50 -2.71 14.07
CA LYS A 417 19.22 -2.53 15.50
C LYS A 417 17.76 -2.12 15.69
N ARG A 418 17.02 -2.89 16.47
CA ARG A 418 15.61 -2.61 16.83
C ARG A 418 15.52 -2.07 18.26
N PRO A 419 14.48 -1.29 18.61
CA PRO A 419 13.34 -0.94 17.75
C PRO A 419 13.70 0.10 16.69
N ILE A 420 13.02 0.03 15.54
CA ILE A 420 12.94 1.10 14.54
C ILE A 420 11.65 1.90 14.72
N ILE A 421 11.51 3.05 14.04
CA ILE A 421 10.31 3.91 14.18
C ILE A 421 9.06 3.19 13.70
N VAL A 422 9.16 2.53 12.54
CA VAL A 422 8.06 1.76 11.94
C VAL A 422 7.90 0.38 12.57
N THR A 423 6.74 -0.22 12.39
CA THR A 423 6.52 -1.64 12.67
C THR A 423 7.09 -2.45 11.52
N ASP A 424 8.16 -3.19 11.78
CA ASP A 424 8.82 -4.05 10.80
C ASP A 424 8.04 -5.37 10.66
N GLN A 425 7.21 -5.48 9.63
CA GLN A 425 6.25 -6.59 9.50
C GLN A 425 6.19 -7.23 8.11
N TRP A 426 6.90 -6.69 7.12
CA TRP A 426 6.93 -7.23 5.76
C TRP A 426 8.32 -7.75 5.42
N MET A 427 8.41 -9.01 5.00
CA MET A 427 9.68 -9.69 4.80
C MET A 427 10.59 -8.95 3.79
N TYR A 428 10.08 -8.58 2.63
CA TYR A 428 10.89 -7.88 1.62
C TYR A 428 11.35 -6.48 2.07
N HIS A 429 10.58 -5.82 2.94
CA HIS A 429 10.96 -4.52 3.50
C HIS A 429 12.04 -4.67 4.58
N SER A 430 11.99 -5.74 5.39
CA SER A 430 13.06 -6.07 6.34
C SER A 430 14.40 -6.28 5.62
N ARG A 431 14.40 -6.91 4.44
CA ARG A 431 15.60 -7.01 3.59
C ARG A 431 16.13 -5.64 3.15
N LEU A 432 15.23 -4.73 2.73
CA LEU A 432 15.63 -3.37 2.35
C LEU A 432 16.31 -2.64 3.51
N TYR A 433 15.81 -2.78 4.73
CA TYR A 433 16.41 -2.18 5.92
C TYR A 433 17.78 -2.79 6.23
N LYS A 434 17.94 -4.11 6.11
CA LYS A 434 19.24 -4.80 6.28
C LYS A 434 20.24 -4.35 5.20
N ALA A 435 19.82 -4.28 3.94
CA ALA A 435 20.64 -3.78 2.85
C ALA A 435 21.05 -2.30 3.05
N ALA A 436 20.14 -1.43 3.51
CA ALA A 436 20.47 -0.05 3.86
C ALA A 436 21.47 0.04 5.03
N ALA A 437 21.31 -0.83 6.05
CA ALA A 437 22.27 -0.92 7.18
C ALA A 437 23.65 -1.36 6.73
N PHE A 438 23.76 -2.28 5.77
CA PHE A 438 25.03 -2.66 5.17
C PHE A 438 25.66 -1.49 4.38
N VAL A 439 24.89 -0.87 3.47
CA VAL A 439 25.37 0.27 2.67
C VAL A 439 25.83 1.43 3.55
N LYS A 440 25.18 1.65 4.70
CA LYS A 440 25.56 2.65 5.69
C LYS A 440 27.04 2.55 6.08
N THR A 441 27.59 1.34 6.18
CA THR A 441 28.97 1.08 6.60
C THR A 441 29.99 1.15 5.46
N GLN A 442 29.54 1.00 4.19
CA GLN A 442 30.43 0.91 3.03
C GLN A 442 30.74 2.29 2.43
N GLU A 443 31.99 2.54 2.01
CA GLU A 443 32.37 3.81 1.36
C GLU A 443 32.04 3.82 -0.13
N ASN A 444 32.31 2.72 -0.82
CA ASN A 444 32.22 2.58 -2.27
C ASN A 444 30.85 2.07 -2.75
N LEU A 445 29.85 1.98 -1.88
CA LEU A 445 28.51 1.48 -2.19
C LEU A 445 27.46 2.53 -1.87
N ASP A 446 26.57 2.80 -2.82
CA ASP A 446 25.48 3.75 -2.67
C ASP A 446 24.12 3.05 -2.81
N PHE A 447 23.02 3.70 -2.39
CA PHE A 447 21.69 3.09 -2.30
C PHE A 447 20.68 3.88 -3.15
N ILE A 448 19.99 3.17 -4.04
CA ILE A 448 18.84 3.68 -4.80
C ILE A 448 17.66 2.76 -4.54
N GLN A 449 16.53 3.32 -4.13
CA GLN A 449 15.29 2.56 -3.95
C GLN A 449 14.35 2.75 -5.13
N LEU A 450 13.89 1.63 -5.72
CA LEU A 450 12.79 1.59 -6.66
C LEU A 450 11.46 1.65 -5.89
N ASN A 451 10.60 2.57 -6.28
CA ASN A 451 9.31 2.80 -5.64
C ASN A 451 8.22 2.77 -6.73
N SER A 452 7.31 1.81 -6.66
CA SER A 452 6.18 1.75 -7.60
C SER A 452 5.16 2.84 -7.29
N PHE A 453 4.71 3.57 -8.31
CA PHE A 453 3.60 4.51 -8.18
C PHE A 453 2.36 3.79 -7.64
N GLY A 454 1.64 4.43 -6.72
CA GLY A 454 0.47 3.82 -6.05
C GLY A 454 0.81 2.78 -4.96
N CYS A 455 2.11 2.49 -4.71
CA CYS A 455 2.50 1.57 -3.65
C CYS A 455 2.58 2.29 -2.28
N GLY A 456 1.52 2.18 -1.50
CA GLY A 456 1.48 2.78 -0.17
C GLY A 456 2.43 2.15 0.86
N LEU A 457 2.90 0.92 0.65
CA LEU A 457 3.92 0.32 1.52
C LEU A 457 5.28 0.96 1.33
N ASP A 458 5.60 1.42 0.11
CA ASP A 458 6.85 2.13 -0.14
C ASP A 458 6.92 3.47 0.61
N ALA A 459 5.80 4.11 0.89
CA ALA A 459 5.78 5.32 1.72
C ALA A 459 6.34 5.07 3.13
N VAL A 460 6.06 3.89 3.70
CA VAL A 460 6.62 3.46 4.99
C VAL A 460 8.12 3.15 4.87
N THR A 461 8.48 2.37 3.84
CA THR A 461 9.83 1.82 3.67
C THR A 461 10.85 2.88 3.28
N VAL A 462 10.47 3.79 2.39
CA VAL A 462 11.34 4.88 1.91
C VAL A 462 11.83 5.74 3.07
N ASP A 463 10.92 6.13 3.95
CA ASP A 463 11.27 6.98 5.09
C ASP A 463 12.16 6.24 6.08
N GLN A 464 11.89 4.95 6.35
CA GLN A 464 12.72 4.16 7.27
C GLN A 464 14.12 3.85 6.70
N ALA A 465 14.23 3.53 5.41
CA ALA A 465 15.51 3.33 4.75
C ALA A 465 16.34 4.63 4.73
N LYS A 466 15.69 5.77 4.50
CA LYS A 466 16.31 7.09 4.59
C LYS A 466 16.86 7.37 5.98
N ASP A 467 16.12 7.07 7.04
CA ASP A 467 16.57 7.27 8.43
C ASP A 467 17.81 6.43 8.73
N ILE A 468 17.84 5.16 8.28
CA ILE A 468 19.00 4.28 8.44
C ILE A 468 20.25 4.87 7.75
N LEU A 469 20.11 5.33 6.51
CA LEU A 469 21.20 5.88 5.70
C LEU A 469 21.65 7.26 6.17
N ASN A 470 20.74 8.11 6.61
CA ASN A 470 21.06 9.43 7.18
C ASN A 470 21.96 9.31 8.42
N GLY A 471 21.90 8.20 9.16
CA GLY A 471 22.82 7.92 10.26
C GLY A 471 24.30 7.82 9.86
N SER A 472 24.65 7.89 8.57
CA SER A 472 26.04 7.94 8.07
C SER A 472 26.24 8.97 6.97
N ASP A 473 25.37 9.95 6.88
CA ASP A 473 25.40 10.99 5.84
C ASP A 473 25.40 10.44 4.40
N LYS A 474 24.91 9.18 4.18
CA LYS A 474 24.73 8.62 2.83
C LYS A 474 23.65 9.38 2.06
N ILE A 475 23.86 9.55 0.76
CA ILE A 475 22.86 10.14 -0.11
C ILE A 475 21.82 9.08 -0.45
N PHE A 476 20.57 9.32 -0.06
CA PHE A 476 19.44 8.46 -0.39
C PHE A 476 18.75 8.93 -1.66
N THR A 477 18.57 8.03 -2.62
CA THR A 477 17.92 8.33 -3.89
C THR A 477 16.73 7.40 -4.10
N VAL A 478 15.57 7.96 -4.47
CA VAL A 478 14.37 7.21 -4.83
C VAL A 478 14.07 7.40 -6.31
N LEU A 479 13.79 6.31 -7.01
CA LEU A 479 13.31 6.32 -8.38
C LEU A 479 11.88 5.78 -8.40
N LYS A 480 10.92 6.64 -8.75
CA LYS A 480 9.53 6.23 -8.97
C LYS A 480 9.41 5.57 -10.35
N ILE A 481 8.77 4.40 -10.36
CA ILE A 481 8.49 3.59 -11.54
C ILE A 481 6.97 3.40 -11.67
N ASP A 482 6.48 3.46 -12.89
CA ASP A 482 5.06 3.27 -13.24
C ASP A 482 4.91 2.60 -14.63
N GLU A 483 3.71 2.64 -15.20
CA GLU A 483 3.40 2.09 -16.53
C GLU A 483 4.12 2.81 -17.67
N VAL A 484 4.57 4.05 -17.43
CA VAL A 484 5.22 4.88 -18.43
C VAL A 484 6.72 4.76 -18.32
N ASN A 485 7.33 4.16 -19.33
CA ASN A 485 8.78 4.08 -19.43
C ASN A 485 9.37 5.47 -19.69
N ASN A 486 9.94 6.09 -18.65
CA ASN A 486 10.63 7.38 -18.75
C ASN A 486 12.02 7.34 -18.11
N LEU A 487 12.99 6.73 -18.81
CA LEU A 487 14.38 6.71 -18.37
C LEU A 487 15.04 8.10 -18.26
N GLY A 488 14.45 9.14 -18.86
CA GLY A 488 14.96 10.50 -18.75
C GLY A 488 14.99 11.01 -17.32
N ALA A 489 13.88 10.86 -16.59
CA ALA A 489 13.78 11.26 -15.20
C ALA A 489 14.75 10.45 -14.31
N ALA A 490 14.82 9.13 -14.50
CA ALA A 490 15.74 8.25 -13.77
C ALA A 490 17.21 8.67 -14.04
N ARG A 491 17.54 8.98 -15.28
CA ARG A 491 18.88 9.45 -15.67
C ARG A 491 19.27 10.75 -14.97
N ILE A 492 18.37 11.73 -14.92
CA ILE A 492 18.62 13.00 -14.23
C ILE A 492 18.92 12.75 -12.76
N ARG A 493 18.11 11.94 -12.08
CA ARG A 493 18.30 11.62 -10.65
C ARG A 493 19.61 10.87 -10.41
N ILE A 494 19.95 9.88 -11.25
CA ILE A 494 21.22 9.14 -11.15
C ILE A 494 22.39 10.10 -11.39
N ARG A 495 22.35 10.94 -12.41
CA ARG A 495 23.41 11.94 -12.64
C ARG A 495 23.56 12.92 -11.48
N SER A 496 22.47 13.35 -10.86
CA SER A 496 22.51 14.19 -9.66
C SER A 496 23.20 13.48 -8.48
N LEU A 497 22.90 12.19 -8.26
CA LEU A 497 23.59 11.37 -7.28
C LEU A 497 25.08 11.29 -7.56
N LEU A 498 25.48 11.00 -8.83
CA LEU A 498 26.88 10.90 -9.24
C LEU A 498 27.61 12.23 -9.08
N ALA A 499 26.97 13.35 -9.42
CA ALA A 499 27.54 14.68 -9.21
C ALA A 499 27.77 14.97 -7.73
N ALA A 500 26.80 14.65 -6.86
CA ALA A 500 26.92 14.82 -5.43
C ALA A 500 28.04 13.95 -4.83
N ILE A 501 28.22 12.69 -5.29
CA ILE A 501 29.32 11.81 -4.90
C ILE A 501 30.66 12.44 -5.30
N ARG A 502 30.77 12.97 -6.52
CA ARG A 502 31.99 13.63 -7.01
C ARG A 502 32.35 14.85 -6.17
N VAL A 503 31.39 15.76 -5.94
CA VAL A 503 31.62 16.96 -5.12
C VAL A 503 32.04 16.60 -3.69
N ARG A 504 31.51 15.53 -3.11
CA ARG A 504 31.97 15.03 -1.79
C ARG A 504 33.39 14.52 -1.82
N ALA A 505 33.78 13.81 -2.88
CA ALA A 505 35.15 13.32 -3.06
C ALA A 505 36.12 14.49 -3.24
N GLU A 506 35.83 15.47 -4.09
CA GLU A 506 36.63 16.69 -4.31
C GLU A 506 36.82 17.50 -3.01
N LYS A 507 35.80 17.56 -2.16
CA LYS A 507 35.86 18.25 -0.85
C LYS A 507 36.44 17.39 0.27
N ASN A 508 36.92 16.18 0.02
CA ASN A 508 37.40 15.22 1.03
C ASN A 508 36.38 15.08 2.18
N TYR A 509 35.08 15.00 1.86
CA TYR A 509 34.02 14.96 2.84
C TYR A 509 34.09 13.67 3.67
N LYS A 510 34.34 13.80 4.97
CA LYS A 510 34.35 12.67 5.91
C LYS A 510 32.95 12.44 6.46
N ARG A 511 32.44 11.25 6.24
CA ARG A 511 31.13 10.84 6.77
C ARG A 511 31.21 10.55 8.26
N THR A 512 30.16 10.87 8.99
CA THR A 512 30.03 10.52 10.40
C THR A 512 29.05 9.35 10.53
N ILE A 513 29.50 8.20 11.00
CA ILE A 513 28.64 7.04 11.23
C ILE A 513 28.08 7.15 12.66
N ARG A 514 26.79 7.43 12.77
CA ARG A 514 26.07 7.46 14.04
C ARG A 514 25.47 6.08 14.30
N SER A 515 25.70 5.54 15.48
CA SER A 515 25.22 4.20 15.86
C SER A 515 23.95 4.25 16.70
N GLU A 516 23.26 5.39 16.76
CA GLU A 516 22.09 5.55 17.60
C GLU A 516 20.93 4.69 17.10
N SER A 517 20.37 3.87 18.01
CA SER A 517 19.08 3.20 17.80
C SER A 517 17.95 4.16 18.21
N TYR A 518 16.84 4.10 17.49
CA TYR A 518 15.64 4.81 17.88
C TYR A 518 15.21 4.42 19.31
N LYS A 519 14.94 5.41 20.15
CA LYS A 519 14.45 5.20 21.52
C LYS A 519 12.99 5.60 21.60
N ARG A 520 12.13 4.64 21.92
CA ARG A 520 10.70 4.93 22.15
C ARG A 520 10.49 5.60 23.50
N THR A 521 9.80 6.71 23.52
CA THR A 521 9.29 7.30 24.76
C THR A 521 8.06 6.50 25.19
N LEU A 522 8.11 5.88 26.38
CA LEU A 522 7.05 5.02 26.90
C LEU A 522 6.17 5.77 27.88
N PHE A 523 4.85 5.57 27.79
CA PHE A 523 3.91 6.03 28.81
C PHE A 523 4.04 5.18 30.07
N THR A 524 4.36 5.80 31.21
CA THR A 524 4.66 5.14 32.48
C THR A 524 3.49 5.20 33.45
N LYS A 525 3.55 4.38 34.51
CA LYS A 525 2.59 4.40 35.61
C LYS A 525 2.59 5.74 36.39
N ASP A 526 3.73 6.41 36.45
CA ASP A 526 3.84 7.71 37.13
C ASP A 526 3.20 8.81 36.28
N MET A 527 3.36 8.80 34.96
CA MET A 527 2.63 9.72 34.06
C MET A 527 1.10 9.58 34.22
N LYS A 528 0.59 8.34 34.42
CA LYS A 528 -0.83 8.13 34.73
C LYS A 528 -1.21 8.81 36.06
N LYS A 529 -0.40 8.64 37.13
CA LYS A 529 -0.67 9.27 38.45
C LYS A 529 -0.61 10.80 38.41
N GLU A 530 0.28 11.33 37.56
CA GLU A 530 0.43 12.78 37.35
C GLU A 530 -0.68 13.39 36.49
N GLY A 531 -1.59 12.54 35.94
CA GLY A 531 -2.75 12.99 35.20
C GLY A 531 -2.46 13.49 33.80
N TYR A 532 -1.47 12.89 33.12
CA TYR A 532 -1.18 13.20 31.71
C TYR A 532 -2.44 13.18 30.86
N THR A 533 -2.62 14.19 30.03
CA THR A 533 -3.69 14.23 29.03
C THR A 533 -3.37 13.30 27.88
N ILE A 534 -4.26 12.35 27.58
CA ILE A 534 -4.10 11.36 26.52
C ILE A 534 -4.97 11.77 25.34
N LEU A 535 -4.36 12.25 24.25
CA LEU A 535 -5.05 12.63 23.03
C LEU A 535 -5.39 11.39 22.19
N CYS A 536 -6.64 11.25 21.79
CA CYS A 536 -7.15 10.16 20.96
C CYS A 536 -7.72 10.74 19.64
N PRO A 537 -7.15 10.38 18.48
CA PRO A 537 -7.73 10.77 17.19
C PRO A 537 -9.16 10.24 17.04
N GLN A 538 -10.03 11.04 16.42
CA GLN A 538 -11.42 10.70 16.17
C GLN A 538 -11.56 9.77 14.97
N MET A 539 -12.25 8.64 15.13
CA MET A 539 -12.60 7.75 14.03
C MET A 539 -14.12 7.72 13.78
N SER A 540 -14.92 7.64 14.84
CA SER A 540 -16.36 7.54 14.78
C SER A 540 -16.99 8.34 15.92
N PRO A 541 -17.60 9.50 15.68
CA PRO A 541 -18.18 10.34 16.73
C PRO A 541 -19.14 9.59 17.63
N LEU A 542 -20.11 8.84 17.04
CA LEU A 542 -21.14 8.09 17.77
C LEU A 542 -20.57 7.05 18.75
N HIS A 543 -19.39 6.50 18.48
CA HIS A 543 -18.76 5.47 19.33
C HIS A 543 -17.75 6.08 20.29
N PHE A 544 -16.88 7.00 19.81
CA PHE A 544 -15.77 7.50 20.60
C PHE A 544 -16.23 8.39 21.75
N GLU A 545 -17.34 9.14 21.58
CA GLU A 545 -17.98 9.90 22.65
C GLU A 545 -18.50 9.03 23.81
N LEU A 546 -18.72 7.73 23.57
CA LEU A 546 -19.12 6.75 24.59
C LEU A 546 -17.92 5.99 25.17
N ILE A 547 -16.86 5.79 24.38
CA ILE A 547 -15.63 5.13 24.85
C ILE A 547 -14.82 6.06 25.76
N GLU A 548 -14.81 7.37 25.51
CA GLU A 548 -14.09 8.35 26.33
C GLU A 548 -14.47 8.29 27.81
N PRO A 549 -15.76 8.37 28.21
CA PRO A 549 -16.17 8.25 29.61
C PRO A 549 -15.79 6.91 30.25
N ALA A 550 -15.84 5.82 29.48
CA ALA A 550 -15.43 4.50 29.95
C ALA A 550 -13.94 4.47 30.33
N ILE A 551 -13.06 5.04 29.48
CA ILE A 551 -11.62 5.11 29.75
C ILE A 551 -11.31 6.07 30.92
N ARG A 552 -12.00 7.21 30.96
CA ARG A 552 -11.86 8.18 32.06
C ARG A 552 -12.26 7.59 33.42
N SER A 553 -13.25 6.71 33.47
CA SER A 553 -13.68 6.05 34.69
C SER A 553 -12.62 5.13 35.34
N GLU A 554 -11.59 4.73 34.57
CA GLU A 554 -10.45 3.93 35.00
C GLU A 554 -9.21 4.79 35.36
N GLY A 555 -9.40 6.10 35.49
CA GLY A 555 -8.37 7.05 35.93
C GLY A 555 -7.38 7.47 34.86
N TYR A 556 -7.78 7.42 33.59
CA TYR A 556 -7.03 8.00 32.48
C TYR A 556 -7.67 9.33 32.04
N ASN A 557 -6.91 10.38 31.87
CA ASN A 557 -7.41 11.65 31.37
C ASN A 557 -7.41 11.64 29.84
N LEU A 558 -8.32 10.85 29.24
CA LEU A 558 -8.48 10.75 27.79
C LEU A 558 -9.25 11.96 27.23
N VAL A 559 -8.83 12.48 26.11
CA VAL A 559 -9.54 13.50 25.30
C VAL A 559 -9.63 12.98 23.88
N VAL A 560 -10.84 12.73 23.40
CA VAL A 560 -11.11 12.46 21.99
C VAL A 560 -11.09 13.77 21.24
N LEU A 561 -10.29 13.84 20.18
CA LEU A 561 -10.11 15.05 19.40
C LEU A 561 -11.37 15.35 18.56
N ASP A 562 -11.75 16.61 18.50
CA ASP A 562 -12.95 17.13 17.81
C ASP A 562 -12.63 17.94 16.54
N ASN A 563 -11.35 17.99 16.13
CA ASN A 563 -10.91 18.72 14.94
C ASN A 563 -11.20 17.90 13.67
N ASP A 564 -12.41 18.05 13.16
CA ASP A 564 -12.96 17.35 11.99
C ASP A 564 -13.05 18.24 10.74
N ASN A 565 -12.07 19.10 10.54
CA ASN A 565 -12.04 20.07 9.44
C ASN A 565 -10.81 19.90 8.56
N ARG A 566 -10.80 20.59 7.41
CA ARG A 566 -9.74 20.54 6.41
C ARG A 566 -8.36 20.89 6.98
N SER A 567 -8.25 21.71 8.00
CA SER A 567 -6.97 22.12 8.55
C SER A 567 -6.20 20.96 9.19
N ALA A 568 -6.90 19.97 9.75
CA ALA A 568 -6.29 18.73 10.21
C ALA A 568 -5.62 17.96 9.06
N ILE A 569 -6.28 17.86 7.90
CA ILE A 569 -5.71 17.21 6.71
C ILE A 569 -4.48 17.96 6.22
N ASP A 570 -4.56 19.30 6.11
CA ASP A 570 -3.46 20.14 5.64
C ASP A 570 -2.25 20.09 6.59
N THR A 571 -2.50 19.98 7.90
CA THR A 571 -1.45 19.75 8.90
C THR A 571 -0.83 18.36 8.71
N GLY A 572 -1.63 17.32 8.52
CA GLY A 572 -1.16 15.94 8.27
C GLY A 572 -0.23 15.85 7.07
N LEU A 573 -0.54 16.54 5.97
CA LEU A 573 0.28 16.59 4.75
C LEU A 573 1.69 17.18 4.98
N GLN A 574 1.90 17.97 6.02
CA GLN A 574 3.22 18.54 6.36
C GLN A 574 4.13 17.52 7.06
N TYR A 575 3.54 16.54 7.76
CA TYR A 575 4.28 15.62 8.62
C TYR A 575 4.36 14.18 8.08
N VAL A 576 3.37 13.77 7.27
CA VAL A 576 3.30 12.42 6.70
C VAL A 576 3.76 12.41 5.24
N ASN A 577 4.36 11.32 4.81
CA ASN A 577 4.68 11.09 3.40
C ASN A 577 3.37 11.07 2.58
N ASN A 578 3.29 11.87 1.53
CA ASN A 578 2.07 12.05 0.74
C ASN A 578 1.63 10.78 -0.03
N ASP A 579 2.52 9.81 -0.20
CA ASP A 579 2.16 8.49 -0.77
C ASP A 579 1.52 7.54 0.28
N SER A 580 1.40 7.98 1.56
CA SER A 580 0.73 7.23 2.63
C SER A 580 -0.79 7.22 2.43
N CYS A 581 -1.51 6.31 3.10
CA CYS A 581 -2.96 6.27 2.98
C CYS A 581 -3.63 7.48 3.64
N TYR A 582 -4.74 7.90 3.08
CA TYR A 582 -5.50 9.05 3.53
C TYR A 582 -5.85 9.01 5.03
N PRO A 583 -6.32 7.88 5.62
CA PRO A 583 -6.53 7.77 7.06
C PRO A 583 -5.31 8.15 7.91
N SER A 584 -4.10 7.79 7.48
CA SER A 584 -2.88 8.15 8.22
C SER A 584 -2.61 9.65 8.22
N ILE A 585 -2.92 10.34 7.12
CA ILE A 585 -2.80 11.80 7.01
C ILE A 585 -3.77 12.47 7.99
N ILE A 586 -5.02 12.00 8.05
CA ILE A 586 -6.05 12.52 8.96
C ILE A 586 -5.64 12.32 10.41
N VAL A 587 -5.30 11.09 10.79
CA VAL A 587 -4.96 10.74 12.18
C VAL A 587 -3.75 11.52 12.69
N VAL A 588 -2.68 11.60 11.89
CA VAL A 588 -1.49 12.39 12.25
C VAL A 588 -1.83 13.87 12.26
N GLY A 589 -2.65 14.33 11.33
CA GLY A 589 -3.06 15.73 11.24
C GLY A 589 -3.86 16.19 12.45
N GLN A 590 -4.86 15.41 12.89
CA GLN A 590 -5.62 15.69 14.11
C GLN A 590 -4.72 15.82 15.34
N VAL A 591 -3.78 14.88 15.51
CA VAL A 591 -2.84 14.89 16.64
C VAL A 591 -1.92 16.10 16.57
N MET A 592 -1.30 16.36 15.43
CA MET A 592 -0.33 17.44 15.28
C MET A 592 -1.00 18.82 15.39
N GLU A 593 -2.17 19.01 14.79
CA GLU A 593 -2.94 20.24 14.91
C GLU A 593 -3.30 20.52 16.38
N ALA A 594 -3.79 19.49 17.10
CA ALA A 594 -4.09 19.61 18.53
C ALA A 594 -2.86 20.02 19.35
N LEU A 595 -1.71 19.36 19.14
CA LEU A 595 -0.46 19.68 19.85
C LEU A 595 0.07 21.08 19.51
N LEU A 596 -0.06 21.52 18.27
CA LEU A 596 0.40 22.84 17.82
C LEU A 596 -0.56 23.97 18.21
N SER A 597 -1.80 23.65 18.63
CA SER A 597 -2.82 24.64 19.01
C SER A 597 -2.50 25.46 20.26
N GLY A 598 -1.53 25.01 21.08
CA GLY A 598 -1.22 25.60 22.39
C GLY A 598 -2.25 25.29 23.49
N LYS A 599 -3.29 24.47 23.22
CA LYS A 599 -4.32 24.10 24.21
C LYS A 599 -3.82 23.09 25.25
N TYR A 600 -2.76 22.33 24.93
CA TYR A 600 -2.28 21.22 25.73
C TYR A 600 -0.85 21.47 26.24
N ASP A 601 -0.57 21.08 27.48
CA ASP A 601 0.78 21.09 28.05
C ASP A 601 1.59 19.94 27.47
N LEU A 602 2.55 20.26 26.57
CA LEU A 602 3.36 19.28 25.86
C LEU A 602 4.20 18.37 26.79
N GLU A 603 4.53 18.85 28.00
CA GLU A 603 5.28 18.07 29.00
C GLU A 603 4.39 17.08 29.75
N LYS A 604 3.06 17.24 29.69
CA LYS A 604 2.07 16.36 30.37
C LYS A 604 1.05 15.80 29.39
N THR A 605 1.46 15.61 28.16
CA THR A 605 0.60 15.06 27.10
C THR A 605 1.13 13.71 26.61
N ALA A 606 0.23 12.82 26.27
CA ALA A 606 0.46 11.55 25.59
C ALA A 606 -0.51 11.39 24.43
N VAL A 607 -0.22 10.50 23.48
CA VAL A 607 -1.13 10.15 22.38
C VAL A 607 -1.49 8.68 22.50
N ILE A 608 -2.69 8.28 22.10
CA ILE A 608 -3.11 6.87 22.04
C ILE A 608 -3.55 6.52 20.62
N MET A 609 -3.14 5.34 20.14
CA MET A 609 -3.53 4.83 18.82
C MET A 609 -3.66 3.31 18.83
N SER A 610 -4.65 2.79 18.10
CA SER A 610 -4.79 1.35 17.89
C SER A 610 -3.74 0.84 16.90
N GLN A 611 -3.29 -0.41 17.13
CA GLN A 611 -2.33 -1.09 16.27
C GLN A 611 -2.82 -2.51 15.99
N THR A 612 -3.27 -2.75 14.77
CA THR A 612 -3.97 -3.99 14.39
C THR A 612 -3.05 -5.19 14.23
N GLY A 613 -1.78 -4.99 13.84
CA GLY A 613 -0.79 -6.06 13.65
C GLY A 613 -1.00 -6.92 12.41
N GLY A 614 -1.90 -6.53 11.50
CA GLY A 614 -2.11 -7.20 10.21
C GLY A 614 -1.14 -6.72 9.13
N GLY A 615 -1.17 -7.36 7.95
CA GLY A 615 -0.32 -7.01 6.79
C GLY A 615 -0.62 -5.63 6.16
N CYS A 616 -1.63 -4.90 6.64
CA CYS A 616 -1.98 -3.56 6.20
C CYS A 616 -1.04 -2.50 6.80
N ARG A 617 -0.82 -1.41 6.07
CA ARG A 617 -0.07 -0.23 6.51
C ARG A 617 -0.71 0.51 7.71
N ALA A 618 -1.98 0.25 8.02
CA ALA A 618 -2.64 0.79 9.22
C ALA A 618 -1.90 0.43 10.53
N SER A 619 -1.21 -0.70 10.59
CA SER A 619 -0.35 -1.08 11.71
C SER A 619 0.81 -0.09 11.95
N ASN A 620 1.11 0.77 10.98
CA ASN A 620 2.19 1.78 11.03
C ASN A 620 1.71 3.20 11.34
N TYR A 621 0.42 3.45 11.59
CA TYR A 621 -0.05 4.80 11.97
C TYR A 621 0.65 5.33 13.23
N ILE A 622 0.89 4.45 14.20
CA ILE A 622 1.66 4.78 15.40
C ILE A 622 3.10 5.22 15.06
N GLY A 623 3.74 4.58 14.08
CA GLY A 623 5.07 4.98 13.59
C GLY A 623 5.05 6.34 12.90
N PHE A 624 3.99 6.66 12.15
CA PHE A 624 3.83 7.97 11.52
C PHE A 624 3.62 9.08 12.55
N ILE A 625 2.83 8.85 13.61
CA ILE A 625 2.67 9.79 14.71
C ILE A 625 4.03 10.05 15.38
N ARG A 626 4.79 9.01 15.72
CA ARG A 626 6.13 9.15 16.33
C ARG A 626 7.08 9.95 15.45
N ARG A 627 7.08 9.67 14.14
CA ARG A 627 7.91 10.42 13.17
C ARG A 627 7.49 11.89 13.08
N ALA A 628 6.20 12.17 13.11
CA ALA A 628 5.68 13.53 13.11
C ALA A 628 6.11 14.30 14.37
N LEU A 629 6.03 13.65 15.53
CA LEU A 629 6.50 14.19 16.81
C LEU A 629 8.00 14.48 16.78
N ASP A 630 8.82 13.55 16.32
CA ASP A 630 10.27 13.74 16.20
C ASP A 630 10.61 14.92 15.25
N LYS A 631 9.91 14.98 14.10
CA LYS A 631 10.08 16.05 13.10
C LYS A 631 9.68 17.43 13.65
N ALA A 632 8.73 17.47 14.57
CA ALA A 632 8.27 18.69 15.24
C ALA A 632 9.09 19.05 16.50
N GLY A 633 10.08 18.24 16.88
CA GLY A 633 10.85 18.44 18.11
C GLY A 633 10.10 18.05 19.39
N MET A 634 9.05 17.20 19.27
CA MET A 634 8.17 16.76 20.36
C MET A 634 8.36 15.28 20.70
N GLY A 635 9.53 14.70 20.45
CA GLY A 635 9.84 13.28 20.68
C GLY A 635 9.72 12.81 22.14
N GLN A 636 9.60 13.73 23.10
CA GLN A 636 9.32 13.40 24.51
C GLN A 636 7.89 12.93 24.74
N ILE A 637 6.95 13.21 23.84
CA ILE A 637 5.54 12.81 23.98
C ILE A 637 5.39 11.30 23.76
N PRO A 638 4.93 10.51 24.75
CA PRO A 638 4.75 9.09 24.60
C PRO A 638 3.54 8.77 23.73
N VAL A 639 3.68 7.73 22.88
CA VAL A 639 2.59 7.21 22.06
C VAL A 639 2.21 5.83 22.55
N ILE A 640 0.99 5.71 23.09
CA ILE A 640 0.40 4.49 23.64
C ILE A 640 -0.11 3.61 22.49
N SER A 641 0.36 2.38 22.42
CA SER A 641 -0.13 1.37 21.48
C SER A 641 -1.26 0.56 22.09
N LEU A 642 -2.46 0.64 21.51
CA LEU A 642 -3.54 -0.30 21.78
C LEU A 642 -3.40 -1.50 20.83
N ASN A 643 -2.75 -2.55 21.29
CA ASN A 643 -2.58 -3.77 20.52
C ASN A 643 -3.01 -5.01 21.31
N ALA A 644 -3.62 -5.98 20.62
CA ALA A 644 -4.04 -7.26 21.19
C ALA A 644 -2.97 -8.36 21.10
N ASN A 645 -1.93 -8.15 20.30
CA ASN A 645 -0.94 -9.17 19.91
C ASN A 645 0.39 -9.04 20.66
N GLY A 646 0.49 -8.14 21.67
CA GLY A 646 1.74 -7.91 22.40
C GLY A 646 2.88 -7.31 21.59
N MET A 647 2.57 -6.65 20.48
CA MET A 647 3.56 -6.03 19.58
C MET A 647 4.41 -4.98 20.27
N GLU A 648 3.81 -4.22 21.18
CA GLU A 648 4.48 -3.18 21.94
C GLU A 648 3.99 -3.19 23.40
N SER A 649 4.92 -2.97 24.33
CA SER A 649 4.61 -2.81 25.75
C SER A 649 4.33 -1.35 26.08
N THR A 650 3.25 -1.09 26.82
CA THR A 650 2.91 0.24 27.35
C THR A 650 2.69 0.14 28.87
N PRO A 651 3.75 0.31 29.67
CA PRO A 651 3.72 0.01 31.11
C PRO A 651 2.68 0.82 31.92
N GLY A 652 2.35 2.02 31.47
CA GLY A 652 1.41 2.93 32.13
C GLY A 652 -0.04 2.74 31.72
N PHE A 653 -0.33 2.03 30.63
CA PHE A 653 -1.69 1.77 30.16
C PHE A 653 -2.01 0.28 30.23
N THR A 654 -3.06 -0.05 30.98
CA THR A 654 -3.47 -1.44 31.17
C THR A 654 -4.94 -1.61 30.79
N MET A 655 -5.21 -2.54 29.90
CA MET A 655 -6.56 -2.93 29.53
C MET A 655 -7.12 -3.87 30.60
N THR A 656 -7.83 -3.30 31.59
CA THR A 656 -8.47 -4.07 32.66
C THR A 656 -9.78 -4.69 32.17
N ILE A 657 -10.27 -5.74 32.85
CA ILE A 657 -11.58 -6.34 32.52
C ILE A 657 -12.71 -5.30 32.63
N PRO A 658 -12.78 -4.44 33.68
CA PRO A 658 -13.78 -3.37 33.74
C PRO A 658 -13.70 -2.41 32.54
N LEU A 659 -12.50 -1.96 32.18
CA LEU A 659 -12.30 -1.08 31.01
C LEU A 659 -12.77 -1.73 29.72
N LEU A 660 -12.33 -2.98 29.47
CA LEU A 660 -12.73 -3.71 28.26
C LEU A 660 -14.26 -3.89 28.21
N THR A 661 -14.88 -4.25 29.31
CA THR A 661 -16.33 -4.44 29.39
C THR A 661 -17.10 -3.14 29.08
N LYS A 662 -16.70 -2.02 29.69
CA LYS A 662 -17.33 -0.71 29.44
C LYS A 662 -17.09 -0.22 28.02
N ALA A 663 -15.89 -0.43 27.46
CA ALA A 663 -15.60 -0.11 26.09
C ALA A 663 -16.49 -0.91 25.12
N MET A 664 -16.69 -2.21 25.36
CA MET A 664 -17.62 -3.04 24.56
C MET A 664 -19.07 -2.58 24.69
N GLN A 665 -19.52 -2.20 25.89
CA GLN A 665 -20.84 -1.59 26.07
C GLN A 665 -20.98 -0.27 25.30
N GLY A 666 -19.93 0.56 25.29
CA GLY A 666 -19.89 1.80 24.51
C GLY A 666 -20.00 1.54 23.00
N ILE A 667 -19.31 0.51 22.49
CA ILE A 667 -19.41 0.11 21.07
C ILE A 667 -20.84 -0.34 20.73
N VAL A 668 -21.46 -1.18 21.55
CA VAL A 668 -22.85 -1.63 21.32
C VAL A 668 -23.84 -0.46 21.36
N TYR A 669 -23.66 0.50 22.25
CA TYR A 669 -24.48 1.71 22.24
C TYR A 669 -24.26 2.56 20.97
N GLY A 670 -23.00 2.72 20.54
CA GLY A 670 -22.66 3.45 19.32
C GLY A 670 -23.28 2.82 18.07
N ASP A 671 -23.14 1.50 17.91
CA ASP A 671 -23.78 0.73 16.83
C ASP A 671 -25.30 0.91 16.84
N LEU A 672 -25.90 0.83 18.04
CA LEU A 672 -27.34 0.99 18.22
C LEU A 672 -27.79 2.40 17.82
N PHE A 673 -27.11 3.44 18.30
CA PHE A 673 -27.43 4.82 17.91
C PHE A 673 -27.28 5.04 16.40
N MET A 674 -26.21 4.55 15.81
CA MET A 674 -25.97 4.65 14.38
C MET A 674 -27.13 4.03 13.59
N ARG A 675 -27.48 2.78 13.88
CA ARG A 675 -28.53 2.03 13.23
C ARG A 675 -29.90 2.73 13.37
N LEU A 676 -30.28 3.13 14.59
CA LEU A 676 -31.58 3.74 14.86
C LEU A 676 -31.68 5.17 14.32
N LEU A 677 -30.63 5.98 14.50
CA LEU A 677 -30.63 7.38 14.08
C LEU A 677 -30.72 7.52 12.56
N TYR A 678 -29.89 6.76 11.82
CA TYR A 678 -29.85 6.84 10.36
C TYR A 678 -31.13 6.29 9.72
N SER A 679 -31.80 5.31 10.35
CA SER A 679 -33.08 4.77 9.89
C SER A 679 -34.31 5.60 10.32
N THR A 680 -34.18 6.50 11.31
CA THR A 680 -35.30 7.32 11.82
C THR A 680 -35.28 8.72 11.24
N ARG A 681 -34.12 9.39 11.24
CA ARG A 681 -33.95 10.80 10.84
C ARG A 681 -34.55 11.13 9.44
N PRO A 682 -34.38 10.29 8.40
CA PRO A 682 -34.96 10.56 7.09
C PRO A 682 -36.49 10.54 7.06
N TYR A 683 -37.18 9.97 8.04
CA TYR A 683 -38.60 9.72 8.08
C TYR A 683 -39.34 10.44 9.21
N GLU A 684 -38.62 11.14 10.12
CA GLU A 684 -39.23 11.84 11.26
C GLU A 684 -40.26 12.86 10.83
N LEU A 685 -41.41 12.92 11.52
CA LEU A 685 -42.47 13.88 11.25
C LEU A 685 -42.16 15.28 11.80
N GLN A 686 -41.37 15.37 12.84
CA GLN A 686 -40.89 16.61 13.41
C GLN A 686 -39.38 16.65 13.25
N GLU A 687 -38.88 17.55 12.43
CA GLU A 687 -37.45 17.72 12.17
C GLU A 687 -36.65 17.90 13.48
N GLY A 688 -35.56 17.14 13.60
CA GLY A 688 -34.66 17.16 14.76
C GLY A 688 -35.11 16.32 15.95
N SER A 689 -36.28 15.64 15.89
CA SER A 689 -36.77 14.80 16.99
C SER A 689 -35.90 13.56 17.24
N ALA A 690 -35.41 12.94 16.17
CA ALA A 690 -34.49 11.81 16.24
C ALA A 690 -33.15 12.20 16.88
N GLU A 691 -32.60 13.35 16.49
CA GLU A 691 -31.36 13.87 17.08
C GLU A 691 -31.54 14.26 18.55
N ALA A 692 -32.65 14.91 18.91
CA ALA A 692 -32.95 15.24 20.31
C ALA A 692 -33.07 13.99 21.20
N LEU A 693 -33.66 12.92 20.67
CA LEU A 693 -33.75 11.65 21.35
C LEU A 693 -32.38 10.96 21.49
N HIS A 694 -31.55 11.01 20.44
CA HIS A 694 -30.18 10.53 20.49
C HIS A 694 -29.37 11.26 21.57
N GLN A 695 -29.40 12.61 21.61
CA GLN A 695 -28.66 13.39 22.61
C GLN A 695 -29.10 13.08 24.05
N LYS A 696 -30.40 12.89 24.27
CA LYS A 696 -30.95 12.45 25.57
C LYS A 696 -30.33 11.10 26.02
N TRP A 697 -30.38 10.09 25.15
CA TRP A 697 -29.92 8.76 25.49
C TRP A 697 -28.39 8.68 25.53
N LYS A 698 -27.68 9.43 24.67
CA LYS A 698 -26.23 9.57 24.72
C LYS A 698 -25.76 9.99 26.10
N LYS A 699 -26.36 11.05 26.68
CA LYS A 699 -26.03 11.54 28.01
C LYS A 699 -26.24 10.47 29.08
N ILE A 700 -27.37 9.73 29.04
CA ILE A 700 -27.65 8.65 29.98
C ILE A 700 -26.60 7.53 29.88
N CYS A 701 -26.20 7.16 28.66
CA CYS A 701 -25.20 6.13 28.42
C CYS A 701 -23.80 6.58 28.87
N GLN A 702 -23.42 7.85 28.64
CA GLN A 702 -22.16 8.44 29.13
C GLN A 702 -22.10 8.45 30.65
N GLU A 703 -23.18 8.85 31.33
CA GLU A 703 -23.28 8.80 32.79
C GLU A 703 -23.17 7.37 33.34
N SER A 704 -23.78 6.41 32.65
CA SER A 704 -23.70 4.99 33.00
C SER A 704 -22.27 4.44 32.89
N LEU A 705 -21.58 4.74 31.79
CA LEU A 705 -20.21 4.29 31.51
C LEU A 705 -19.16 4.98 32.41
N SER A 706 -19.45 6.18 32.88
CA SER A 706 -18.57 6.93 33.79
C SER A 706 -18.52 6.35 35.21
N LYS A 707 -19.43 5.44 35.59
CA LYS A 707 -19.49 4.83 36.93
C LYS A 707 -18.26 3.94 37.16
N LYS A 708 -17.79 3.88 38.41
CA LYS A 708 -16.64 3.06 38.77
C LYS A 708 -16.93 1.55 38.61
N ASN A 709 -18.16 1.12 38.93
CA ASN A 709 -18.58 -0.27 38.78
C ASN A 709 -19.12 -0.57 37.36
N ILE A 710 -19.01 -1.82 36.90
CA ILE A 710 -19.54 -2.23 35.61
C ILE A 710 -21.07 -2.23 35.65
N PRO A 711 -21.78 -1.47 34.83
CA PRO A 711 -23.22 -1.28 34.91
C PRO A 711 -24.03 -2.34 34.13
N PHE A 712 -23.87 -3.65 34.40
CA PHE A 712 -24.49 -4.72 33.61
C PHE A 712 -26.02 -4.65 33.53
N LEU A 713 -26.70 -4.45 34.69
CA LEU A 713 -28.17 -4.37 34.70
C LEU A 713 -28.69 -3.10 34.04
N GLU A 714 -27.98 -2.01 34.26
CA GLU A 714 -28.32 -0.70 33.67
C GLU A 714 -28.10 -0.71 32.14
N PHE A 715 -27.00 -1.38 31.65
CA PHE A 715 -26.75 -1.56 30.26
C PHE A 715 -27.92 -2.21 29.51
N GLY A 716 -28.39 -3.36 30.01
CA GLY A 716 -29.54 -4.06 29.40
C GLY A 716 -30.86 -3.25 29.48
N LYS A 717 -31.06 -2.44 30.55
CA LYS A 717 -32.20 -1.54 30.65
C LYS A 717 -32.13 -0.40 29.66
N ASN A 718 -30.95 0.20 29.51
CA ASN A 718 -30.73 1.31 28.56
C ASN A 718 -30.93 0.86 27.11
N VAL A 719 -30.34 -0.29 26.71
CA VAL A 719 -30.54 -0.88 25.37
C VAL A 719 -32.01 -1.04 25.05
N LYS A 720 -32.80 -1.62 25.94
CA LYS A 720 -34.26 -1.77 25.79
C LYS A 720 -34.98 -0.41 25.70
N GLY A 721 -34.57 0.54 26.53
CA GLY A 721 -35.13 1.90 26.56
C GLY A 721 -34.88 2.64 25.27
N ILE A 722 -33.65 2.59 24.73
CA ILE A 722 -33.25 3.21 23.48
C ILE A 722 -34.13 2.69 22.33
N ILE A 723 -34.18 1.37 22.15
CA ILE A 723 -34.93 0.75 21.03
C ILE A 723 -36.43 1.10 21.14
N ARG A 724 -37.00 0.97 22.33
CA ARG A 724 -38.42 1.30 22.57
C ARG A 724 -38.75 2.76 22.23
N ASP A 725 -37.88 3.70 22.68
CA ASP A 725 -38.16 5.13 22.53
C ASP A 725 -38.00 5.56 21.07
N PHE A 726 -37.04 4.98 20.31
CA PHE A 726 -36.92 5.19 18.87
C PHE A 726 -38.06 4.54 18.07
N ASP A 727 -38.48 3.33 18.45
CA ASP A 727 -39.64 2.64 17.82
C ASP A 727 -40.97 3.40 18.02
N ALA A 728 -41.04 4.17 19.12
CA ALA A 728 -42.20 5.00 19.44
C ALA A 728 -42.17 6.41 18.79
N LEU A 729 -41.07 6.78 18.12
CA LEU A 729 -40.96 8.09 17.50
C LEU A 729 -41.89 8.19 16.27
N PRO A 730 -42.67 9.27 16.14
CA PRO A 730 -43.55 9.44 14.99
C PRO A 730 -42.79 9.57 13.69
N MET A 731 -42.99 8.61 12.76
CA MET A 731 -42.33 8.54 11.45
C MET A 731 -43.34 8.52 10.32
N ASN A 732 -42.98 9.06 9.16
CA ASN A 732 -43.78 8.97 7.94
C ASN A 732 -43.56 7.61 7.25
N THR A 733 -44.34 6.61 7.63
CA THR A 733 -44.27 5.24 7.11
C THR A 733 -44.72 5.09 5.65
N ASN A 734 -45.36 6.12 5.09
CA ASN A 734 -45.80 6.13 3.67
C ASN A 734 -44.69 6.62 2.73
N LEU A 735 -43.65 7.26 3.26
CA LEU A 735 -42.50 7.75 2.49
C LEU A 735 -41.54 6.61 2.22
N LYS A 736 -41.24 6.36 0.94
CA LYS A 736 -40.24 5.38 0.52
C LYS A 736 -39.03 6.14 0.00
N LYS A 737 -37.89 5.94 0.63
CA LYS A 737 -36.58 6.48 0.21
C LYS A 737 -35.65 5.35 -0.25
N PRO A 738 -34.77 5.59 -1.22
CA PRO A 738 -33.76 4.59 -1.56
C PRO A 738 -32.84 4.38 -0.37
N LYS A 739 -32.61 3.12 0.00
CA LYS A 739 -31.63 2.73 0.99
C LYS A 739 -30.26 2.63 0.34
N VAL A 740 -29.25 3.19 0.97
CA VAL A 740 -27.86 3.19 0.49
C VAL A 740 -26.94 2.62 1.56
N GLY A 741 -26.38 1.46 1.28
CA GLY A 741 -25.38 0.83 2.13
C GLY A 741 -24.03 1.55 2.03
N ILE A 742 -23.39 1.81 3.16
CA ILE A 742 -22.04 2.39 3.24
C ILE A 742 -21.11 1.33 3.81
N VAL A 743 -20.19 0.85 2.98
CA VAL A 743 -19.15 -0.12 3.34
C VAL A 743 -17.78 0.43 2.96
N GLY A 744 -16.69 -0.18 3.38
CA GLY A 744 -15.37 0.23 2.95
C GLY A 744 -14.29 0.17 4.04
N GLU A 745 -13.24 0.96 3.88
CA GLU A 745 -12.16 1.06 4.85
C GLU A 745 -12.67 1.67 6.15
N ILE A 746 -12.28 1.08 7.27
CA ILE A 746 -12.92 1.31 8.57
C ILE A 746 -12.93 2.78 9.00
N LEU A 747 -11.83 3.53 8.85
CA LEU A 747 -11.79 4.94 9.21
C LEU A 747 -12.59 5.78 8.22
N VAL A 748 -12.44 5.55 6.92
CA VAL A 748 -13.19 6.29 5.88
C VAL A 748 -14.68 6.02 6.00
N LYS A 749 -15.08 4.79 6.33
CA LYS A 749 -16.49 4.42 6.54
C LYS A 749 -17.13 5.23 7.68
N PHE A 750 -16.48 5.32 8.83
CA PHE A 750 -17.07 5.88 10.05
C PHE A 750 -16.77 7.36 10.31
N SER A 751 -15.70 7.92 9.74
CA SER A 751 -15.29 9.31 9.99
C SER A 751 -15.93 10.29 9.01
N PRO A 752 -16.77 11.24 9.48
CA PRO A 752 -17.34 12.27 8.60
C PRO A 752 -16.28 13.08 7.86
N LEU A 753 -15.17 13.44 8.51
CA LEU A 753 -14.04 14.14 7.88
C LEU A 753 -13.44 13.32 6.72
N ALA A 754 -13.30 12.00 6.90
CA ALA A 754 -12.65 11.14 5.93
C ALA A 754 -13.52 10.84 4.70
N ASN A 755 -14.85 10.87 4.83
CA ASN A 755 -15.82 10.55 3.79
C ASN A 755 -16.64 11.76 3.28
N ASN A 756 -16.20 12.98 3.62
CA ASN A 756 -16.88 14.21 3.23
C ASN A 756 -18.38 14.21 3.63
N HIS A 757 -18.67 13.79 4.87
CA HIS A 757 -20.04 13.76 5.45
C HIS A 757 -21.04 12.99 4.59
N ILE A 758 -20.67 11.79 4.13
CA ILE A 758 -21.46 10.99 3.19
C ILE A 758 -22.89 10.71 3.70
N VAL A 759 -23.09 10.48 5.00
CA VAL A 759 -24.43 10.21 5.58
C VAL A 759 -25.33 11.43 5.41
N GLU A 760 -24.86 12.60 5.78
CA GLU A 760 -25.60 13.87 5.65
C GLU A 760 -25.89 14.19 4.17
N LEU A 761 -24.92 13.89 3.29
CA LEU A 761 -25.10 14.03 1.85
C LEU A 761 -26.24 13.14 1.33
N LEU A 762 -26.25 11.85 1.71
CA LEU A 762 -27.29 10.90 1.29
C LEU A 762 -28.68 11.32 1.78
N GLU A 763 -28.80 11.74 3.04
CA GLU A 763 -30.05 12.21 3.62
C GLU A 763 -30.55 13.50 2.95
N LYS A 764 -29.65 14.45 2.66
CA LYS A 764 -29.96 15.68 1.92
C LYS A 764 -30.44 15.41 0.49
N GLU A 765 -29.89 14.40 -0.16
CA GLU A 765 -30.32 13.95 -1.50
C GLU A 765 -31.53 13.01 -1.45
N GLY A 766 -32.16 12.83 -0.29
CA GLY A 766 -33.41 12.10 -0.09
C GLY A 766 -33.28 10.59 0.02
N ALA A 767 -32.14 10.07 0.46
CA ALA A 767 -31.88 8.66 0.72
C ALA A 767 -31.84 8.33 2.22
N GLU A 768 -31.93 7.04 2.56
CA GLU A 768 -31.65 6.48 3.89
C GLU A 768 -30.24 5.84 3.86
N ALA A 769 -29.35 6.25 4.77
CA ALA A 769 -28.04 5.64 4.93
C ALA A 769 -28.12 4.37 5.79
N VAL A 770 -27.52 3.29 5.35
CA VAL A 770 -27.42 2.02 6.10
C VAL A 770 -25.93 1.67 6.27
N MET A 771 -25.48 1.57 7.50
CA MET A 771 -24.07 1.30 7.81
C MET A 771 -23.96 0.09 8.72
N PRO A 772 -23.21 -0.98 8.33
CA PRO A 772 -22.94 -2.12 9.18
C PRO A 772 -22.17 -1.75 10.46
N ASP A 773 -22.38 -2.52 11.52
CA ASP A 773 -21.94 -2.24 12.89
C ASP A 773 -20.39 -2.28 13.03
N LEU A 774 -19.82 -1.46 13.91
CA LEU A 774 -18.40 -1.48 14.26
C LEU A 774 -18.03 -2.78 15.03
N MET A 775 -18.95 -3.33 15.80
CA MET A 775 -18.76 -4.59 16.51
C MET A 775 -18.47 -5.76 15.54
N ASP A 776 -19.04 -5.75 14.33
CA ASP A 776 -18.81 -6.81 13.33
C ASP A 776 -17.36 -6.85 12.86
N PHE A 777 -16.71 -5.69 12.74
CA PHE A 777 -15.29 -5.60 12.43
C PHE A 777 -14.43 -6.22 13.55
N LEU A 778 -14.77 -6.02 14.82
CA LEU A 778 -14.07 -6.66 15.92
C LEU A 778 -14.25 -8.18 15.90
N LEU A 779 -15.47 -8.66 15.65
CA LEU A 779 -15.77 -10.09 15.52
C LEU A 779 -15.00 -10.71 14.36
N TYR A 780 -14.92 -10.03 13.22
CA TYR A 780 -14.09 -10.42 12.06
C TYR A 780 -12.61 -10.59 12.46
N CYS A 781 -12.02 -9.64 13.18
CA CYS A 781 -10.62 -9.73 13.61
C CYS A 781 -10.33 -11.01 14.41
N PHE A 782 -11.24 -11.42 15.30
CA PHE A 782 -11.10 -12.66 16.06
C PHE A 782 -11.43 -13.90 15.20
N TYR A 783 -12.42 -13.82 14.32
CA TYR A 783 -12.85 -14.95 13.48
C TYR A 783 -11.77 -15.41 12.51
N ASN A 784 -10.92 -14.50 12.06
CA ASN A 784 -9.76 -14.76 11.20
C ASN A 784 -8.82 -15.85 11.74
N GLN A 785 -8.77 -16.05 13.06
CA GLN A 785 -7.93 -17.06 13.69
C GLN A 785 -8.37 -18.49 13.34
N ASN A 786 -9.65 -18.70 12.99
CA ASN A 786 -10.14 -20.01 12.54
C ASN A 786 -9.45 -20.43 11.24
N PHE A 787 -9.45 -19.56 10.23
CA PHE A 787 -8.77 -19.83 8.96
C PHE A 787 -7.26 -20.00 9.14
N LYS A 788 -6.63 -19.17 9.99
CA LYS A 788 -5.18 -19.29 10.27
C LYS A 788 -4.83 -20.63 10.89
N TYR A 789 -5.66 -21.13 11.80
CA TYR A 789 -5.47 -22.46 12.37
C TYR A 789 -5.66 -23.56 11.33
N GLU A 790 -6.71 -23.47 10.54
CA GLU A 790 -7.08 -24.51 9.57
C GLU A 790 -6.11 -24.58 8.39
N ASN A 791 -5.61 -23.41 7.92
CA ASN A 791 -4.90 -23.32 6.65
C ASN A 791 -3.49 -22.71 6.75
N LEU A 792 -3.08 -22.04 7.82
CA LEU A 792 -1.80 -21.30 7.88
C LEU A 792 -0.91 -21.69 9.07
N GLY A 793 -1.22 -22.83 9.72
CA GLY A 793 -0.36 -23.39 10.77
C GLY A 793 -0.43 -22.68 12.13
N ALA A 794 -1.47 -21.85 12.38
CA ALA A 794 -1.63 -21.20 13.68
C ALA A 794 -2.04 -22.20 14.79
N SER A 795 -1.82 -21.82 16.05
CA SER A 795 -2.06 -22.73 17.19
C SER A 795 -3.55 -22.92 17.50
N TRP A 796 -3.92 -24.13 17.93
CA TRP A 796 -5.29 -24.43 18.43
C TRP A 796 -5.68 -23.61 19.65
N LYS A 797 -4.70 -23.25 20.51
CA LYS A 797 -4.92 -22.39 21.67
C LYS A 797 -5.39 -20.99 21.25
N GLY A 798 -4.76 -20.43 20.21
CA GLY A 798 -5.18 -19.15 19.64
C GLY A 798 -6.59 -19.22 19.07
N LYS A 799 -6.94 -20.26 18.30
CA LYS A 799 -8.30 -20.50 17.80
C LYS A 799 -9.33 -20.54 18.94
N THR A 800 -9.05 -21.34 19.97
CA THR A 800 -9.97 -21.50 21.11
C THR A 800 -10.18 -20.19 21.87
N PHE A 801 -9.09 -19.47 22.15
CA PHE A 801 -9.15 -18.14 22.78
C PHE A 801 -10.01 -17.16 21.98
N CYS A 802 -9.79 -17.07 20.69
CA CYS A 802 -10.55 -16.18 19.81
C CYS A 802 -12.04 -16.55 19.72
N ASN A 803 -12.37 -17.84 19.69
CA ASN A 803 -13.78 -18.28 19.71
C ASN A 803 -14.48 -17.98 21.04
N ILE A 804 -13.77 -18.05 22.16
CA ILE A 804 -14.29 -17.61 23.48
C ILE A 804 -14.51 -16.08 23.43
N ALA A 805 -13.57 -15.32 22.89
CA ALA A 805 -13.71 -13.87 22.73
C ALA A 805 -14.93 -13.50 21.85
N ILE A 806 -15.14 -14.18 20.71
CA ILE A 806 -16.34 -14.01 19.87
C ILE A 806 -17.61 -14.25 20.70
N SER A 807 -17.69 -15.36 21.43
CA SER A 807 -18.86 -15.69 22.26
C SER A 807 -19.12 -14.63 23.34
N LEU A 808 -18.07 -14.06 23.92
CA LEU A 808 -18.17 -12.98 24.90
C LEU A 808 -18.70 -11.69 24.22
N LEU A 809 -18.14 -11.28 23.09
CA LEU A 809 -18.58 -10.10 22.33
C LEU A 809 -20.06 -10.22 21.90
N GLU A 810 -20.45 -11.39 21.38
CA GLU A 810 -21.85 -11.66 21.03
C GLU A 810 -22.78 -11.59 22.24
N SER A 811 -22.30 -11.93 23.45
CA SER A 811 -23.11 -11.82 24.67
C SER A 811 -23.49 -10.36 25.00
N PHE A 812 -22.64 -9.39 24.66
CA PHE A 812 -22.95 -7.96 24.84
C PHE A 812 -24.06 -7.50 23.88
N ARG A 813 -24.06 -7.95 22.63
CA ARG A 813 -25.08 -7.56 21.64
C ARG A 813 -26.36 -8.38 21.69
N LYS A 814 -26.39 -9.48 22.46
CA LYS A 814 -27.54 -10.37 22.56
C LYS A 814 -28.84 -9.66 22.95
N THR A 815 -28.76 -8.70 23.88
CA THR A 815 -29.93 -7.94 24.31
C THR A 815 -30.43 -7.00 23.21
N ALA A 816 -29.50 -6.29 22.52
CA ALA A 816 -29.85 -5.43 21.39
C ALA A 816 -30.49 -6.23 20.25
N ARG A 817 -29.89 -7.36 19.86
CA ARG A 817 -30.42 -8.24 18.81
C ARG A 817 -31.86 -8.69 19.12
N LYS A 818 -32.10 -9.22 20.34
CA LYS A 818 -33.43 -9.70 20.76
C LYS A 818 -34.50 -8.61 20.78
N GLU A 819 -34.15 -7.38 21.11
CA GLU A 819 -35.14 -6.28 21.12
C GLU A 819 -35.34 -5.71 19.71
N LEU A 820 -34.30 -5.66 18.87
CA LEU A 820 -34.41 -5.27 17.44
C LEU A 820 -35.26 -6.27 16.64
N GLU A 821 -35.14 -7.60 16.91
CA GLU A 821 -35.99 -8.64 16.30
C GLU A 821 -37.49 -8.44 16.61
N LYS A 822 -37.83 -7.71 17.66
CA LYS A 822 -39.23 -7.35 18.00
C LYS A 822 -39.65 -6.01 17.45
N SER A 823 -38.72 -5.21 17.02
CA SER A 823 -39.01 -3.89 16.44
C SER A 823 -39.80 -4.01 15.15
N LYS A 824 -40.61 -3.01 14.88
CA LYS A 824 -41.40 -2.89 13.62
C LYS A 824 -40.64 -2.16 12.52
N HIS A 825 -39.58 -1.44 12.92
CA HIS A 825 -38.90 -0.48 12.05
C HIS A 825 -37.44 -0.79 11.81
N PHE A 826 -36.79 -1.54 12.71
CA PHE A 826 -35.36 -1.75 12.71
C PHE A 826 -34.97 -3.22 12.54
N THR A 827 -33.91 -3.49 11.80
CA THR A 827 -33.35 -4.83 11.58
C THR A 827 -32.28 -5.16 12.63
N ALA A 828 -32.18 -6.43 13.03
CA ALA A 828 -31.13 -6.91 13.92
C ALA A 828 -29.85 -7.23 13.13
N PRO A 829 -28.65 -7.02 13.71
CA PRO A 829 -27.38 -7.40 13.05
C PRO A 829 -27.25 -8.91 12.89
N GLY A 830 -26.63 -9.37 11.81
CA GLY A 830 -26.38 -10.79 11.52
C GLY A 830 -25.32 -11.45 12.42
N ASP A 831 -25.07 -12.74 12.18
CA ASP A 831 -23.97 -13.48 12.84
C ASP A 831 -22.73 -13.46 11.95
N ILE A 832 -21.56 -13.30 12.56
CA ILE A 832 -20.26 -13.25 11.83
C ILE A 832 -20.00 -14.54 11.04
N ARG A 833 -20.54 -15.69 11.47
CA ARG A 833 -20.38 -16.97 10.78
C ARG A 833 -21.20 -17.00 9.49
N GLU A 834 -22.43 -16.51 9.53
CA GLU A 834 -23.28 -16.37 8.34
C GLU A 834 -22.64 -15.40 7.33
N LEU A 835 -22.10 -14.29 7.83
CA LEU A 835 -21.35 -13.33 7.01
C LEU A 835 -20.13 -13.98 6.34
N ALA A 836 -19.36 -14.80 7.08
CA ALA A 836 -18.22 -15.54 6.55
C ALA A 836 -18.64 -16.56 5.46
N ASP A 837 -19.75 -17.27 5.67
CA ASP A 837 -20.27 -18.26 4.71
C ASP A 837 -20.76 -17.58 3.42
N LYS A 838 -21.35 -16.39 3.51
CA LYS A 838 -21.71 -15.57 2.33
C LYS A 838 -20.46 -15.12 1.58
N ALA A 839 -19.48 -14.54 2.28
CA ALA A 839 -18.24 -14.04 1.68
C ALA A 839 -17.44 -15.15 0.97
N ARG A 840 -17.40 -16.36 1.55
CA ARG A 840 -16.67 -17.53 1.00
C ARG A 840 -17.13 -17.93 -0.40
N GLN A 841 -18.34 -17.58 -0.80
CA GLN A 841 -18.84 -17.86 -2.15
C GLN A 841 -18.10 -17.04 -3.22
N TYR A 842 -17.55 -15.89 -2.85
CA TYR A 842 -16.90 -14.94 -3.76
C TYR A 842 -15.40 -14.80 -3.54
N VAL A 843 -14.95 -14.77 -2.29
CA VAL A 843 -13.54 -14.64 -1.91
C VAL A 843 -13.19 -15.65 -0.82
N SER A 844 -11.92 -16.07 -0.80
CA SER A 844 -11.45 -16.92 0.30
C SER A 844 -11.38 -16.13 1.62
N LEU A 845 -11.70 -16.81 2.74
CA LEU A 845 -11.48 -16.25 4.08
C LEU A 845 -10.00 -16.07 4.43
N GLY A 846 -9.08 -16.48 3.56
CA GLY A 846 -7.65 -16.16 3.62
C GLY A 846 -7.33 -14.69 3.36
N ASN A 847 -8.26 -13.94 2.75
CA ASN A 847 -8.14 -12.49 2.57
C ASN A 847 -8.39 -11.76 3.89
N GLN A 848 -7.37 -11.66 4.74
CA GLN A 848 -7.46 -11.19 6.13
C GLN A 848 -6.74 -9.86 6.39
N THR A 849 -6.30 -9.19 5.35
CA THR A 849 -5.58 -7.92 5.48
C THR A 849 -6.56 -6.76 5.40
N GLY A 850 -6.46 -5.81 6.33
CA GLY A 850 -7.44 -4.73 6.47
C GLY A 850 -8.82 -5.30 6.78
N GLU A 851 -9.85 -4.83 6.10
CA GLU A 851 -11.22 -5.33 6.20
C GLU A 851 -11.36 -6.75 5.60
N GLY A 852 -10.49 -7.10 4.65
CA GLY A 852 -10.41 -8.43 4.08
C GLY A 852 -11.76 -8.96 3.57
N TRP A 853 -12.00 -10.27 3.71
CA TRP A 853 -13.25 -10.91 3.28
C TRP A 853 -14.51 -10.30 3.88
N PHE A 854 -14.38 -9.65 5.04
CA PHE A 854 -15.48 -9.00 5.75
C PHE A 854 -16.17 -7.93 4.91
N LEU A 855 -15.42 -7.10 4.18
CA LEU A 855 -15.96 -6.09 3.28
C LEU A 855 -16.86 -6.68 2.18
N THR A 856 -16.46 -7.80 1.59
CA THR A 856 -17.30 -8.53 0.62
C THR A 856 -18.56 -9.08 1.29
N GLY A 857 -18.42 -9.61 2.52
CA GLY A 857 -19.53 -10.10 3.32
C GLY A 857 -20.56 -9.02 3.64
N GLU A 858 -20.12 -7.83 4.07
CA GLU A 858 -21.00 -6.68 4.32
C GLU A 858 -21.82 -6.28 3.08
N MET A 859 -21.21 -6.27 1.89
CA MET A 859 -21.95 -5.98 0.66
C MET A 859 -23.04 -7.02 0.38
N LEU A 860 -22.75 -8.30 0.62
CA LEU A 860 -23.69 -9.40 0.43
C LEU A 860 -24.83 -9.36 1.46
N GLU A 861 -24.51 -9.08 2.72
CA GLU A 861 -25.52 -8.93 3.78
C GLU A 861 -26.50 -7.82 3.46
N LEU A 862 -26.01 -6.66 3.04
CA LEU A 862 -26.83 -5.52 2.61
C LEU A 862 -27.75 -5.88 1.44
N ILE A 863 -27.24 -6.60 0.43
CA ILE A 863 -28.04 -7.05 -0.72
C ILE A 863 -29.16 -7.99 -0.27
N ASP A 864 -28.86 -8.95 0.61
CA ASP A 864 -29.84 -9.88 1.17
C ASP A 864 -30.92 -9.19 2.01
N GLU A 865 -30.56 -8.08 2.67
CA GLU A 865 -31.50 -7.22 3.41
C GLU A 865 -32.30 -6.26 2.49
N GLY A 866 -32.11 -6.32 1.17
CA GLY A 866 -32.79 -5.47 0.19
C GLY A 866 -32.18 -4.07 0.06
N VAL A 867 -30.94 -3.88 0.50
CA VAL A 867 -30.17 -2.64 0.32
C VAL A 867 -29.27 -2.80 -0.91
N ASP A 868 -29.88 -2.70 -2.09
CA ASP A 868 -29.21 -2.92 -3.37
C ASP A 868 -28.22 -1.82 -3.77
N ASN A 869 -28.39 -0.59 -3.25
CA ASN A 869 -27.51 0.53 -3.58
C ASN A 869 -26.39 0.59 -2.55
N ILE A 870 -25.13 0.47 -2.99
CA ILE A 870 -23.98 0.38 -2.08
C ILE A 870 -22.87 1.31 -2.53
N VAL A 871 -22.37 2.13 -1.61
CA VAL A 871 -21.14 2.92 -1.76
C VAL A 871 -20.02 2.24 -0.99
N CYS A 872 -19.02 1.75 -1.72
CA CYS A 872 -17.78 1.26 -1.13
C CYS A 872 -16.81 2.43 -1.01
N THR A 873 -16.65 2.96 0.21
CA THR A 873 -15.77 4.08 0.53
C THR A 873 -14.36 3.60 0.82
N GLN A 874 -13.36 4.18 0.18
CA GLN A 874 -12.00 3.71 0.37
C GLN A 874 -10.96 4.82 0.17
N PRO A 875 -9.79 4.75 0.84
CA PRO A 875 -8.67 5.60 0.50
C PRO A 875 -8.15 5.30 -0.92
N PHE A 876 -7.70 6.31 -1.62
CA PHE A 876 -6.99 6.10 -2.89
C PHE A 876 -5.83 5.12 -2.69
N GLY A 877 -5.70 4.14 -3.58
CA GLY A 877 -4.65 3.11 -3.49
C GLY A 877 -4.75 2.19 -2.28
N CYS A 878 -5.97 1.94 -1.77
CA CYS A 878 -6.19 0.98 -0.67
C CYS A 878 -5.97 -0.45 -1.16
N LEU A 879 -4.86 -1.06 -0.73
CA LEU A 879 -4.42 -2.37 -1.23
C LEU A 879 -5.43 -3.50 -0.95
N PRO A 880 -5.98 -3.67 0.27
CA PRO A 880 -7.01 -4.70 0.52
C PRO A 880 -8.27 -4.48 -0.33
N ASN A 881 -8.72 -3.25 -0.46
CA ASN A 881 -9.98 -2.94 -1.13
C ASN A 881 -9.90 -3.09 -2.66
N HIS A 882 -8.69 -3.10 -3.25
CA HIS A 882 -8.55 -3.51 -4.65
C HIS A 882 -8.93 -4.97 -4.87
N ILE A 883 -8.76 -5.83 -3.86
CA ILE A 883 -9.10 -7.26 -3.95
C ILE A 883 -10.56 -7.51 -3.56
N VAL A 884 -10.94 -7.11 -2.32
CA VAL A 884 -12.21 -7.49 -1.68
C VAL A 884 -13.31 -6.43 -1.79
N GLY A 885 -12.97 -5.24 -2.27
CA GLY A 885 -13.90 -4.17 -2.63
C GLY A 885 -14.08 -4.10 -4.14
N LYS A 886 -13.28 -3.28 -4.84
CA LYS A 886 -13.37 -3.10 -6.31
C LYS A 886 -13.24 -4.41 -7.07
N GLY A 887 -12.34 -5.30 -6.65
CA GLY A 887 -12.04 -6.56 -7.31
C GLY A 887 -13.20 -7.56 -7.35
N VAL A 888 -14.23 -7.39 -6.51
CA VAL A 888 -15.41 -8.29 -6.48
C VAL A 888 -16.68 -7.67 -7.06
N ILE A 889 -16.71 -6.35 -7.28
CA ILE A 889 -17.94 -5.65 -7.71
C ILE A 889 -18.53 -6.26 -9.00
N LYS A 890 -17.69 -6.60 -9.97
CA LYS A 890 -18.12 -7.20 -11.23
C LYS A 890 -18.84 -8.52 -10.99
N GLU A 891 -18.27 -9.39 -10.17
CA GLU A 891 -18.80 -10.70 -9.83
C GLU A 891 -20.08 -10.61 -8.98
N LEU A 892 -20.12 -9.67 -8.02
CA LEU A 892 -21.31 -9.39 -7.22
C LEU A 892 -22.48 -8.96 -8.10
N LYS A 893 -22.27 -8.03 -9.04
CA LYS A 893 -23.30 -7.56 -9.97
C LYS A 893 -23.76 -8.66 -10.93
N ARG A 894 -22.86 -9.56 -11.35
CA ARG A 894 -23.22 -10.70 -12.21
C ARG A 894 -24.22 -11.63 -11.56
N HIS A 895 -24.03 -11.91 -10.25
CA HIS A 895 -24.94 -12.79 -9.50
C HIS A 895 -26.15 -12.05 -8.89
N ASN A 896 -26.05 -10.75 -8.74
CA ASN A 896 -27.10 -9.88 -8.19
C ASN A 896 -27.43 -8.73 -9.18
N PRO A 897 -28.17 -8.99 -10.25
CA PRO A 897 -28.41 -7.99 -11.31
C PRO A 897 -29.11 -6.71 -10.84
N GLY A 898 -29.80 -6.77 -9.67
CA GLY A 898 -30.40 -5.62 -9.02
C GLY A 898 -29.43 -4.69 -8.30
N ALA A 899 -28.22 -5.14 -8.02
CA ALA A 899 -27.26 -4.43 -7.21
C ALA A 899 -26.61 -3.24 -7.95
N ASN A 900 -26.68 -2.07 -7.33
CA ASN A 900 -26.14 -0.80 -7.81
C ASN A 900 -24.95 -0.38 -6.92
N ILE A 901 -23.79 -0.99 -7.15
CA ILE A 901 -22.59 -0.83 -6.32
C ILE A 901 -21.61 0.12 -7.00
N ILE A 902 -21.13 1.13 -6.28
CA ILE A 902 -20.05 2.02 -6.72
C ILE A 902 -18.91 2.04 -5.71
N ALA A 903 -17.69 2.20 -6.20
CA ALA A 903 -16.53 2.48 -5.35
C ALA A 903 -16.17 3.97 -5.45
N VAL A 904 -15.91 4.60 -4.30
CA VAL A 904 -15.53 6.02 -4.22
C VAL A 904 -14.20 6.11 -3.49
N ASP A 905 -13.19 6.65 -4.19
CA ASP A 905 -11.86 6.89 -3.62
C ASP A 905 -11.79 8.25 -2.93
N TYR A 906 -11.23 8.27 -1.71
CA TYR A 906 -10.98 9.46 -0.92
C TYR A 906 -9.48 9.68 -0.77
N ASP A 907 -9.06 10.93 -0.94
CA ASP A 907 -7.67 11.35 -0.81
C ASP A 907 -7.59 12.84 -0.49
N ALA A 908 -6.51 13.28 0.12
CA ALA A 908 -6.29 14.69 0.47
C ALA A 908 -6.33 15.65 -0.73
N GLY A 909 -5.97 15.16 -1.93
CA GLY A 909 -5.99 15.88 -3.19
C GLY A 909 -7.17 15.56 -4.10
N ALA A 910 -8.08 14.67 -3.71
CA ALA A 910 -9.19 14.26 -4.56
C ALA A 910 -10.24 15.37 -4.73
N SER A 911 -10.87 15.39 -5.89
CA SER A 911 -11.96 16.33 -6.17
C SER A 911 -13.26 15.85 -5.52
N GLU A 912 -13.75 16.59 -4.51
CA GLU A 912 -15.06 16.36 -3.88
C GLU A 912 -16.19 16.36 -4.90
N VAL A 913 -16.11 17.19 -5.93
CA VAL A 913 -17.11 17.26 -7.00
C VAL A 913 -17.21 15.95 -7.76
N ASN A 914 -16.09 15.27 -8.03
CA ASN A 914 -16.09 13.98 -8.72
C ASN A 914 -16.72 12.88 -7.84
N GLN A 915 -16.43 12.87 -6.55
CA GLN A 915 -17.03 11.95 -5.59
C GLN A 915 -18.52 12.16 -5.49
N LEU A 916 -18.96 13.42 -5.32
CA LEU A 916 -20.36 13.83 -5.29
C LEU A 916 -21.10 13.41 -6.55
N ASN A 917 -20.53 13.65 -7.74
CA ASN A 917 -21.17 13.30 -9.00
C ASN A 917 -21.39 11.79 -9.14
N ARG A 918 -20.43 10.96 -8.70
CA ARG A 918 -20.59 9.50 -8.70
C ARG A 918 -21.74 9.05 -7.79
N ILE A 919 -21.82 9.61 -6.58
CA ILE A 919 -22.87 9.30 -5.61
C ILE A 919 -24.24 9.75 -6.17
N LYS A 920 -24.34 10.97 -6.71
CA LYS A 920 -25.59 11.48 -7.32
C LYS A 920 -26.04 10.65 -8.51
N LEU A 921 -25.11 10.17 -9.34
CA LEU A 921 -25.48 9.28 -10.45
C LEU A 921 -26.06 7.96 -9.94
N MET A 922 -25.45 7.35 -8.93
CA MET A 922 -26.01 6.16 -8.29
C MET A 922 -27.40 6.42 -7.69
N LEU A 923 -27.59 7.53 -6.98
CA LEU A 923 -28.87 7.92 -6.40
C LEU A 923 -29.97 8.16 -7.46
N THR A 924 -29.60 8.75 -8.60
CA THR A 924 -30.52 8.93 -9.72
C THR A 924 -31.06 7.57 -10.20
N VAL A 925 -30.24 6.57 -10.36
CA VAL A 925 -30.66 5.20 -10.71
C VAL A 925 -31.56 4.62 -9.63
N ALA A 926 -31.18 4.77 -8.35
CA ALA A 926 -31.96 4.26 -7.22
C ALA A 926 -33.36 4.92 -7.10
N GLN A 927 -33.42 6.23 -7.27
CA GLN A 927 -34.72 6.98 -7.26
C GLN A 927 -35.61 6.61 -8.42
N ASN A 928 -35.07 6.41 -9.62
CA ASN A 928 -35.88 5.97 -10.78
C ASN A 928 -36.45 4.58 -10.55
N LYS A 929 -35.68 3.64 -9.98
CA LYS A 929 -36.18 2.30 -9.63
C LYS A 929 -37.38 2.35 -8.67
N ILE A 930 -37.36 3.25 -7.68
CA ILE A 930 -38.50 3.44 -6.76
C ILE A 930 -39.71 4.03 -7.48
N ARG A 931 -39.51 5.01 -8.37
CA ARG A 931 -40.58 5.62 -9.14
C ARG A 931 -41.27 4.64 -10.10
N GLU A 932 -40.53 3.71 -10.67
CA GLU A 932 -41.05 2.66 -11.55
C GLU A 932 -41.82 1.57 -10.77
N GLN A 933 -41.54 1.40 -9.47
CA GLN A 933 -42.25 0.46 -8.59
C GLN A 933 -43.43 1.05 -7.85
N ALA A 934 -43.58 2.38 -7.85
CA ALA A 934 -44.71 3.10 -7.24
C ALA A 934 -45.83 3.37 -8.26
#